data_05b68866d02a32769445fdde2a4af628
#
_entry.id   05b68866d02a32769445fdde2a4af628
#
_cell.length_a   1.000
_cell.length_b   1.000
_cell.length_c   1.000
_cell.angle_alpha   90.00
_cell.angle_beta   90.00
_cell.angle_gamma   90.00
#
_symmetry.space_group_name_H-M   'P 1'
#
loop_
_entity.id
_entity.type
_entity.pdbx_description
1 polymer ?
#
loop_
_entity_poly.entity_id
_entity_poly.type
_entity_poly.pdbx_seq_one_letter_code
_entity_poly.pdbx_strand_id
1 'polypeptide(L)'
;MKKFVISALLFSLIGGGAYAQKKASAHGYPIDPVPFTSVKLTDSFWGQRLKASREVTIPLAFSKCEETGRYKNFEMAAHPSENNKVTGYSFDDTDVYKTIEGASYLLQTYPDKKLKKYIDSVLVIVAAAQEPDGYLYTSRTMNPKHPHEWAGSKRWEKVEELSHEFYNLGHMVEGAIAHYQATGQRNFLDIAIRYADCVCREIGDKPGQQVRVPGHQIAEMALAKLYLVTGDQKYLDQAKFFLDKRGYTSRRDEYSQAHKPVIEQDEAVGHAVRAAYMYSGMADVAALTGDTAYIHAIDRIWDNIVSKKLYITGGIGATNNGEAFGKNYELPNMSAYCETCAAIGNVYMNYRLFLLHGESKYYDVLERTLYNGLISGVSLDGGGFFYPNPLESMGQHQRQPWFGCACCPSNICRFIPSVPGYVYAVKGKDVYVNLFIANNATLQVNGKKVTLSQTTSYPWNGDITLAVDRNSAGQFAMKIRIPGWVRNQVVPSDLYTYTDGVRPKYSVKVNGEEVKSDLQKGYLTIDRKWKKGDKVEVHFDMNVRTVRANGKVEADRGRVSIERGPIVYCAEWPDNDFDVLSVLMNRTPKFEVVEKPDLLYGINQIKTQAQTLEYDESGRLVAKDHTLTMIPYYAWAHRGAGNMAVWLPNEVSATRPVAIPTLASKSKVDASHKVKSLSSISDGLVPKDENDRTIPYYHWWPKEGTTEWISYEFPEEMEVSSSTVYWYDDAPWGGCRVPKSWKIYYKDASGNWAPVQNITAYGVQKGNPNTVDFEPVKTKAVKLEVVQPDKNSSGLYEWEVK
;
A
#
# COMPACT_ATOMS: atom_id res chain seq x y z
N MET A 1 25.77 72.96 4.41
CA MET A 1 26.54 71.75 4.14
C MET A 1 26.15 70.70 5.21
N LYS A 2 25.23 69.81 4.89
CA LYS A 2 24.74 68.75 5.80
C LYS A 2 25.47 67.47 5.45
N LYS A 3 26.17 66.85 6.42
CA LYS A 3 26.84 65.58 6.29
C LYS A 3 25.79 64.46 6.45
N PHE A 4 25.68 63.58 5.45
CA PHE A 4 24.96 62.31 5.55
C PHE A 4 25.92 61.29 6.20
N VAL A 5 25.49 60.69 7.32
CA VAL A 5 26.12 59.53 7.94
C VAL A 5 25.36 58.31 7.42
N ILE A 6 26.07 57.44 6.73
CA ILE A 6 25.55 56.12 6.31
C ILE A 6 25.87 55.13 7.43
N SER A 7 24.85 54.69 8.17
CA SER A 7 24.96 53.55 9.07
C SER A 7 24.77 52.26 8.32
N ALA A 8 25.82 51.47 8.21
CA ALA A 8 25.76 50.08 7.73
C ALA A 8 25.20 49.18 8.84
N LEU A 9 24.00 48.66 8.63
CA LEU A 9 23.46 47.60 9.48
C LEU A 9 23.96 46.26 8.93
N LEU A 10 24.81 45.57 9.72
CA LEU A 10 25.14 44.17 9.56
C LEU A 10 23.89 43.34 9.87
N PHE A 11 23.32 42.67 8.89
CA PHE A 11 22.36 41.61 9.10
C PHE A 11 23.13 40.31 9.36
N SER A 12 23.08 39.84 10.60
CA SER A 12 23.49 38.50 10.97
C SER A 12 22.41 37.51 10.47
N LEU A 13 22.75 36.67 9.49
CA LEU A 13 22.00 35.53 9.04
C LEU A 13 21.93 34.48 10.16
N ILE A 14 20.85 34.42 10.89
CA ILE A 14 20.46 33.25 11.68
C ILE A 14 19.36 32.53 10.89
N GLY A 15 19.70 31.33 10.37
CA GLY A 15 18.77 30.48 9.67
C GLY A 15 17.65 29.95 10.57
N GLY A 16 16.46 30.43 10.34
CA GLY A 16 15.19 29.89 10.83
C GLY A 16 14.19 30.10 9.72
N GLY A 17 13.81 29.03 9.01
CA GLY A 17 12.79 29.07 7.96
C GLY A 17 11.47 29.57 8.52
N ALA A 18 11.26 30.88 8.49
CA ALA A 18 9.96 31.48 8.71
C ALA A 18 9.10 31.20 7.48
N TYR A 19 8.06 30.37 7.62
CA TYR A 19 6.92 30.41 6.71
C TYR A 19 6.45 31.86 6.64
N ALA A 20 6.59 32.48 5.48
CA ALA A 20 6.00 33.79 5.25
C ALA A 20 4.47 33.63 5.30
N GLN A 21 3.89 33.95 6.44
CA GLN A 21 2.45 34.10 6.63
C GLN A 21 1.94 35.27 5.79
N LYS A 22 1.76 35.04 4.50
CA LYS A 22 0.91 35.91 3.67
C LYS A 22 -0.55 35.51 3.92
N LYS A 23 -1.40 36.54 4.18
CA LYS A 23 -2.86 36.50 4.41
C LYS A 23 -3.44 35.08 4.38
N ALA A 24 -3.74 34.58 5.60
CA ALA A 24 -4.50 33.36 5.73
C ALA A 24 -5.71 33.40 4.80
N SER A 25 -5.93 32.34 4.02
CA SER A 25 -7.23 32.10 3.42
C SER A 25 -8.27 32.21 4.54
N ALA A 26 -9.48 32.66 4.24
CA ALA A 26 -10.57 32.72 5.24
C ALA A 26 -10.88 31.33 5.81
N HIS A 27 -10.40 30.28 5.16
CA HIS A 27 -10.60 28.86 5.45
C HIS A 27 -9.26 28.10 5.53
N GLY A 28 -9.24 27.00 6.28
CA GLY A 28 -8.11 26.11 6.46
C GLY A 28 -8.52 24.90 7.31
N TYR A 29 -7.60 23.97 7.53
CA TYR A 29 -7.83 22.88 8.47
C TYR A 29 -8.06 23.44 9.88
N PRO A 30 -9.09 22.94 10.62
CA PRO A 30 -9.31 23.33 12.02
C PRO A 30 -8.16 22.94 12.95
N ILE A 31 -7.36 21.95 12.57
CA ILE A 31 -6.21 21.43 13.30
C ILE A 31 -4.99 21.56 12.41
N ASP A 32 -3.93 22.16 12.97
CA ASP A 32 -2.68 22.38 12.24
C ASP A 32 -1.77 21.15 12.32
N PRO A 33 -1.22 20.69 11.18
CA PRO A 33 -0.22 19.64 11.17
C PRO A 33 1.08 20.11 11.82
N VAL A 34 1.76 19.22 12.54
CA VAL A 34 3.12 19.48 13.03
C VAL A 34 4.11 19.04 11.95
N PRO A 35 5.01 19.93 11.48
CA PRO A 35 6.01 19.54 10.50
C PRO A 35 6.86 18.37 11.01
N PHE A 36 7.11 17.37 10.16
CA PHE A 36 7.93 16.21 10.54
C PHE A 36 9.34 16.62 11.01
N THR A 37 9.89 17.71 10.51
CA THR A 37 11.17 18.29 10.96
C THR A 37 11.17 18.79 12.40
N SER A 38 10.00 19.01 12.97
CA SER A 38 9.83 19.42 14.37
C SER A 38 9.85 18.24 15.34
N VAL A 39 9.88 16.99 14.83
CA VAL A 39 9.83 15.77 15.64
C VAL A 39 11.02 14.89 15.28
N LYS A 40 11.96 14.74 16.21
CA LYS A 40 13.15 13.90 16.05
C LYS A 40 12.94 12.57 16.75
N LEU A 41 12.79 11.49 15.98
CA LEU A 41 12.62 10.14 16.53
C LEU A 41 13.87 9.66 17.27
N THR A 42 13.65 8.94 18.37
CA THR A 42 14.70 8.33 19.21
C THR A 42 14.43 6.85 19.47
N ASP A 43 13.35 6.29 18.92
CA ASP A 43 12.98 4.90 19.04
C ASP A 43 13.80 3.98 18.13
N SER A 44 13.78 2.67 18.42
CA SER A 44 14.45 1.67 17.59
C SER A 44 13.56 1.17 16.46
N PHE A 45 12.24 1.17 16.63
CA PHE A 45 11.31 0.61 15.63
C PHE A 45 11.25 1.45 14.34
N TRP A 46 10.96 2.74 14.46
CA TRP A 46 10.92 3.68 13.32
C TRP A 46 12.30 4.19 12.94
N GLY A 47 13.20 4.32 13.92
CA GLY A 47 14.58 4.75 13.70
C GLY A 47 15.34 3.82 12.73
N GLN A 48 15.16 2.50 12.84
CA GLN A 48 15.73 1.53 11.90
C GLN A 48 15.16 1.70 10.49
N ARG A 49 13.85 1.93 10.34
CA ARG A 49 13.18 2.15 9.05
C ARG A 49 13.62 3.44 8.38
N LEU A 50 13.77 4.52 9.15
CA LEU A 50 14.33 5.78 8.65
C LEU A 50 15.78 5.60 8.19
N LYS A 51 16.57 4.82 8.94
CA LYS A 51 17.94 4.47 8.56
C LYS A 51 17.98 3.67 7.26
N ALA A 52 17.17 2.61 7.15
CA ALA A 52 17.05 1.79 5.93
C ALA A 52 16.59 2.65 4.72
N SER A 53 15.62 3.55 4.91
CA SER A 53 15.18 4.48 3.87
C SER A 53 16.33 5.37 3.38
N ARG A 54 17.14 5.92 4.30
CA ARG A 54 18.26 6.80 3.97
C ARG A 54 19.43 6.05 3.31
N GLU A 55 19.77 4.87 3.82
CA GLU A 55 21.00 4.17 3.45
C GLU A 55 20.80 3.18 2.31
N VAL A 56 19.57 2.70 2.10
CA VAL A 56 19.26 1.66 1.12
C VAL A 56 18.16 2.09 0.16
N THR A 57 16.94 2.40 0.65
CA THR A 57 15.76 2.56 -0.21
C THR A 57 15.91 3.71 -1.21
N ILE A 58 16.30 4.90 -0.76
CA ILE A 58 16.43 6.09 -1.64
C ILE A 58 17.63 5.97 -2.58
N PRO A 59 18.84 5.53 -2.14
CA PRO A 59 19.93 5.24 -3.07
C PRO A 59 19.57 4.20 -4.13
N LEU A 60 18.90 3.11 -3.74
CA LEU A 60 18.40 2.09 -4.68
C LEU A 60 17.44 2.69 -5.71
N ALA A 61 16.48 3.51 -5.27
CA ALA A 61 15.51 4.13 -6.17
C ALA A 61 16.18 5.04 -7.20
N PHE A 62 17.17 5.85 -6.83
CA PHE A 62 17.95 6.63 -7.78
C PHE A 62 18.73 5.77 -8.77
N SER A 63 19.39 4.70 -8.29
CA SER A 63 20.10 3.75 -9.17
C SER A 63 19.12 3.10 -10.16
N LYS A 64 17.93 2.72 -9.71
CA LYS A 64 16.89 2.13 -10.56
C LYS A 64 16.32 3.14 -11.57
N CYS A 65 16.17 4.40 -11.23
CA CYS A 65 15.79 5.45 -12.18
C CYS A 65 16.81 5.59 -13.31
N GLU A 66 18.10 5.45 -13.02
CA GLU A 66 19.18 5.47 -14.02
C GLU A 66 19.18 4.16 -14.85
N GLU A 67 19.29 3.00 -14.20
CA GLU A 67 19.39 1.67 -14.83
C GLU A 67 18.21 1.36 -15.77
N THR A 68 17.01 1.82 -15.42
CA THR A 68 15.78 1.53 -16.16
C THR A 68 15.35 2.64 -17.11
N GLY A 69 16.24 3.63 -17.36
CA GLY A 69 16.10 4.63 -18.41
C GLY A 69 15.19 5.80 -18.09
N ARG A 70 14.79 6.03 -16.81
CA ARG A 70 13.96 7.18 -16.44
C ARG A 70 14.68 8.50 -16.74
N TYR A 71 15.97 8.62 -16.41
CA TYR A 71 16.76 9.82 -16.75
C TYR A 71 16.95 9.98 -18.24
N LYS A 72 17.18 8.87 -18.95
CA LYS A 72 17.31 8.89 -20.41
C LYS A 72 16.06 9.43 -21.12
N ASN A 73 14.87 9.19 -20.58
CA ASN A 73 13.63 9.75 -21.12
C ASN A 73 13.65 11.29 -21.07
N PHE A 74 14.14 11.89 -19.98
CA PHE A 74 14.31 13.36 -19.89
C PHE A 74 15.38 13.88 -20.85
N GLU A 75 16.53 13.21 -20.98
CA GLU A 75 17.57 13.56 -21.94
C GLU A 75 17.07 13.54 -23.39
N MET A 76 16.29 12.50 -23.74
CA MET A 76 15.66 12.43 -25.05
C MET A 76 14.58 13.49 -25.25
N ALA A 77 13.84 13.86 -24.22
CA ALA A 77 12.85 14.93 -24.29
C ALA A 77 13.51 16.31 -24.44
N ALA A 78 14.72 16.52 -23.89
CA ALA A 78 15.51 17.72 -24.13
C ALA A 78 16.02 17.84 -25.58
N HIS A 79 16.10 16.72 -26.32
CA HIS A 79 16.54 16.63 -27.71
C HIS A 79 15.55 15.83 -28.56
N PRO A 80 14.34 16.35 -28.86
CA PRO A 80 13.29 15.63 -29.57
C PRO A 80 13.75 15.12 -30.94
N SER A 81 13.41 13.87 -31.25
CA SER A 81 13.75 13.20 -32.50
C SER A 81 12.75 12.11 -32.83
N GLU A 82 12.49 11.87 -34.12
CA GLU A 82 11.64 10.78 -34.60
C GLU A 82 12.21 9.38 -34.24
N ASN A 83 13.51 9.30 -33.95
CA ASN A 83 14.16 8.06 -33.52
C ASN A 83 14.06 7.79 -32.02
N ASN A 84 13.63 8.76 -31.22
CA ASN A 84 13.48 8.57 -29.78
C ASN A 84 12.30 7.67 -29.47
N LYS A 85 12.51 6.75 -28.52
CA LYS A 85 11.47 5.83 -28.01
C LYS A 85 11.46 5.86 -26.49
N VAL A 86 10.27 5.93 -25.92
CA VAL A 86 10.07 5.87 -24.47
C VAL A 86 10.61 4.54 -23.92
N THR A 87 11.33 4.62 -22.81
CA THR A 87 11.71 3.47 -22.00
C THR A 87 10.76 3.36 -20.82
N GLY A 88 10.10 2.21 -20.68
CA GLY A 88 9.12 1.97 -19.62
C GLY A 88 7.72 2.52 -19.94
N TYR A 89 6.98 2.91 -18.90
CA TYR A 89 5.61 3.41 -19.01
C TYR A 89 5.56 4.91 -19.27
N SER A 90 4.42 5.38 -19.76
CA SER A 90 4.18 6.79 -20.10
C SER A 90 4.30 7.75 -18.90
N PHE A 91 4.19 7.23 -17.67
CA PHE A 91 4.17 7.99 -16.43
C PHE A 91 5.42 7.78 -15.55
N ASP A 92 6.46 7.14 -16.07
CA ASP A 92 7.67 6.81 -15.29
C ASP A 92 8.50 8.03 -14.88
N ASP A 93 8.23 9.21 -15.45
CA ASP A 93 8.77 10.49 -14.96
C ASP A 93 8.51 10.68 -13.46
N THR A 94 7.38 10.16 -12.96
CA THR A 94 6.98 10.27 -11.56
C THR A 94 7.88 9.52 -10.59
N ASP A 95 8.59 8.48 -11.02
CA ASP A 95 9.54 7.75 -10.18
C ASP A 95 10.69 8.66 -9.77
N VAL A 96 11.15 9.51 -10.70
CA VAL A 96 12.18 10.52 -10.44
C VAL A 96 11.66 11.57 -9.43
N TYR A 97 10.46 12.08 -9.65
CA TYR A 97 9.87 13.12 -8.78
C TYR A 97 9.63 12.62 -7.35
N LYS A 98 9.07 11.42 -7.18
CA LYS A 98 8.83 10.80 -5.88
C LYS A 98 10.14 10.49 -5.14
N THR A 99 11.17 10.02 -5.86
CA THR A 99 12.48 9.76 -5.26
C THR A 99 13.13 11.06 -4.78
N ILE A 100 13.05 12.14 -5.57
CA ILE A 100 13.51 13.48 -5.15
C ILE A 100 12.71 13.98 -3.95
N GLU A 101 11.39 13.75 -3.89
CA GLU A 101 10.55 14.12 -2.75
C GLU A 101 11.06 13.46 -1.47
N GLY A 102 11.24 12.14 -1.47
CA GLY A 102 11.75 11.39 -0.32
C GLY A 102 13.16 11.82 0.08
N ALA A 103 14.06 12.00 -0.88
CA ALA A 103 15.41 12.48 -0.65
C ALA A 103 15.41 13.91 -0.06
N SER A 104 14.49 14.75 -0.49
CA SER A 104 14.32 16.11 0.04
C SER A 104 13.83 16.11 1.48
N TYR A 105 12.93 15.21 1.85
CA TYR A 105 12.54 15.02 3.25
C TYR A 105 13.72 14.55 4.12
N LEU A 106 14.55 13.65 3.60
CA LEU A 106 15.79 13.27 4.31
C LEU A 106 16.73 14.44 4.50
N LEU A 107 16.94 15.29 3.46
CA LEU A 107 17.80 16.47 3.56
C LEU A 107 17.36 17.46 4.63
N GLN A 108 16.05 17.59 4.89
CA GLN A 108 15.53 18.46 5.96
C GLN A 108 15.90 17.92 7.36
N THR A 109 16.01 16.59 7.51
CA THR A 109 16.29 15.93 8.79
C THR A 109 17.79 15.61 8.95
N TYR A 110 18.43 15.20 7.86
CA TYR A 110 19.84 14.76 7.79
C TYR A 110 20.54 15.48 6.64
N PRO A 111 21.08 16.70 6.87
CA PRO A 111 21.75 17.48 5.81
C PRO A 111 22.91 16.70 5.19
N ASP A 112 22.88 16.50 3.87
CA ASP A 112 23.90 15.79 3.10
C ASP A 112 24.22 16.57 1.81
N LYS A 113 25.45 17.11 1.73
CA LYS A 113 25.91 17.90 0.57
C LYS A 113 26.07 17.06 -0.70
N LYS A 114 26.39 15.76 -0.57
CA LYS A 114 26.56 14.86 -1.74
C LYS A 114 25.19 14.54 -2.33
N LEU A 115 24.22 14.16 -1.50
CA LEU A 115 22.85 13.90 -1.91
C LEU A 115 22.23 15.16 -2.56
N LYS A 116 22.41 16.34 -1.96
CA LYS A 116 21.95 17.61 -2.54
C LYS A 116 22.53 17.84 -3.93
N LYS A 117 23.87 17.72 -4.07
CA LYS A 117 24.55 17.90 -5.37
C LYS A 117 24.05 16.89 -6.42
N TYR A 118 23.77 15.66 -6.03
CA TYR A 118 23.21 14.65 -6.92
C TYR A 118 21.81 15.05 -7.40
N ILE A 119 20.92 15.46 -6.48
CA ILE A 119 19.59 15.96 -6.83
C ILE A 119 19.71 17.15 -7.79
N ASP A 120 20.59 18.11 -7.50
CA ASP A 120 20.82 19.27 -8.38
C ASP A 120 21.20 18.83 -9.81
N SER A 121 22.02 17.78 -9.97
CA SER A 121 22.38 17.25 -11.29
C SER A 121 21.21 16.60 -12.03
N VAL A 122 20.35 15.88 -11.33
CA VAL A 122 19.11 15.31 -11.91
C VAL A 122 18.15 16.42 -12.33
N LEU A 123 18.02 17.49 -11.53
CA LEU A 123 17.15 18.62 -11.85
C LEU A 123 17.59 19.40 -13.09
N VAL A 124 18.89 19.39 -13.43
CA VAL A 124 19.36 19.95 -14.71
C VAL A 124 18.78 19.19 -15.90
N ILE A 125 18.75 17.85 -15.82
CA ILE A 125 18.19 17.00 -16.88
C ILE A 125 16.68 17.23 -16.99
N VAL A 126 15.97 17.28 -15.86
CA VAL A 126 14.54 17.56 -15.81
C VAL A 126 14.20 18.93 -16.40
N ALA A 127 14.96 19.96 -16.03
CA ALA A 127 14.76 21.32 -16.54
C ALA A 127 14.93 21.42 -18.05
N ALA A 128 15.92 20.71 -18.61
CA ALA A 128 16.19 20.70 -20.05
C ALA A 128 15.07 20.07 -20.88
N ALA A 129 14.29 19.16 -20.28
CA ALA A 129 13.17 18.48 -20.94
C ALA A 129 11.88 19.32 -21.01
N GLN A 130 11.80 20.44 -20.28
CA GLN A 130 10.59 21.25 -20.24
C GLN A 130 10.43 22.10 -21.50
N GLU A 131 9.27 22.02 -22.13
CA GLU A 131 8.94 22.83 -23.32
C GLU A 131 8.83 24.33 -22.97
N PRO A 132 9.04 25.25 -23.98
CA PRO A 132 9.06 26.70 -23.72
C PRO A 132 7.80 27.27 -23.05
N ASP A 133 6.63 26.65 -23.30
CA ASP A 133 5.36 27.07 -22.74
C ASP A 133 5.05 26.44 -21.34
N GLY A 134 6.00 25.67 -20.82
CA GLY A 134 5.96 25.05 -19.49
C GLY A 134 5.49 23.61 -19.47
N TYR A 135 5.00 23.04 -20.56
CA TYR A 135 4.62 21.62 -20.61
C TYR A 135 5.83 20.72 -20.35
N LEU A 136 5.64 19.66 -19.56
CA LEU A 136 6.67 18.66 -19.31
C LEU A 136 6.07 17.26 -19.15
N TYR A 137 6.23 16.43 -20.15
CA TYR A 137 5.82 15.05 -20.19
C TYR A 137 6.67 14.29 -21.22
N THR A 138 7.70 13.56 -20.76
CA THR A 138 8.74 13.01 -21.61
C THR A 138 8.20 12.10 -22.70
N SER A 139 7.19 11.29 -22.36
CA SER A 139 6.57 10.30 -23.24
C SER A 139 5.91 10.88 -24.50
N ARG A 140 5.73 12.21 -24.56
CA ARG A 140 5.26 12.93 -25.72
C ARG A 140 6.35 13.84 -26.29
N THR A 141 7.00 14.63 -25.42
CA THR A 141 7.96 15.66 -25.83
C THR A 141 9.14 15.10 -26.61
N MET A 142 9.63 13.89 -26.25
CA MET A 142 10.80 13.31 -26.91
C MET A 142 10.58 12.93 -28.39
N ASN A 143 9.32 12.62 -28.77
CA ASN A 143 8.93 12.27 -30.15
C ASN A 143 7.47 12.70 -30.41
N PRO A 144 7.21 13.99 -30.72
CA PRO A 144 5.84 14.48 -30.88
C PRO A 144 5.05 13.87 -32.05
N LYS A 145 5.75 13.29 -33.07
CA LYS A 145 5.11 12.63 -34.20
C LYS A 145 4.66 11.20 -33.85
N HIS A 146 5.43 10.52 -33.02
CA HIS A 146 5.18 9.14 -32.60
C HIS A 146 5.34 9.05 -31.08
N PRO A 147 4.45 9.71 -30.31
CA PRO A 147 4.46 9.63 -28.84
C PRO A 147 4.15 8.20 -28.36
N HIS A 148 4.35 7.95 -27.08
CA HIS A 148 3.91 6.68 -26.47
C HIS A 148 2.42 6.44 -26.77
N GLU A 149 2.04 5.18 -27.07
CA GLU A 149 0.67 4.81 -27.47
C GLU A 149 -0.43 5.29 -26.50
N TRP A 150 -0.08 5.40 -25.20
CA TRP A 150 -0.98 5.89 -24.16
C TRP A 150 -1.03 7.42 -24.05
N ALA A 151 -0.09 8.14 -24.66
CA ALA A 151 -0.06 9.61 -24.63
C ALA A 151 -1.05 10.28 -25.59
N GLY A 152 -1.52 9.54 -26.63
CA GLY A 152 -2.37 10.10 -27.66
C GLY A 152 -1.63 10.99 -28.68
N SER A 153 -2.32 11.42 -29.72
CA SER A 153 -1.75 12.23 -30.80
C SER A 153 -1.62 13.72 -30.41
N LYS A 154 -2.42 14.18 -29.45
CA LYS A 154 -2.44 15.56 -28.94
C LYS A 154 -2.25 15.60 -27.45
N ARG A 155 -1.77 16.74 -26.90
CA ARG A 155 -1.75 16.97 -25.47
C ARG A 155 -3.14 16.80 -24.88
N TRP A 156 -3.25 16.20 -23.70
CA TRP A 156 -4.45 15.98 -22.91
C TRP A 156 -5.48 15.05 -23.54
N GLU A 157 -5.19 14.45 -24.72
CA GLU A 157 -6.16 13.61 -25.43
C GLU A 157 -6.58 12.38 -24.62
N LYS A 158 -5.62 11.68 -24.00
CA LYS A 158 -5.84 10.47 -23.22
C LYS A 158 -5.64 10.66 -21.71
N VAL A 159 -5.69 11.90 -21.23
CA VAL A 159 -5.38 12.23 -19.82
C VAL A 159 -6.37 11.63 -18.83
N GLU A 160 -7.60 11.39 -19.25
CA GLU A 160 -8.62 10.71 -18.44
C GLU A 160 -8.47 9.18 -18.47
N GLU A 161 -7.61 8.66 -19.33
CA GLU A 161 -7.33 7.22 -19.48
C GLU A 161 -5.98 6.87 -18.82
N LEU A 162 -4.93 6.72 -19.63
CA LEU A 162 -3.63 6.19 -19.23
C LEU A 162 -2.43 7.10 -19.55
N SER A 163 -2.61 8.29 -20.16
CA SER A 163 -1.47 9.17 -20.42
C SER A 163 -0.82 9.68 -19.13
N HIS A 164 -1.64 9.90 -18.11
CA HIS A 164 -1.17 10.31 -16.77
C HIS A 164 -0.41 11.65 -16.75
N GLU A 165 -0.67 12.57 -17.67
CA GLU A 165 -0.04 13.90 -17.71
C GLU A 165 -0.28 14.67 -16.40
N PHE A 166 -1.52 14.64 -15.85
CA PHE A 166 -1.83 15.29 -14.58
C PHE A 166 -1.28 14.52 -13.36
N TYR A 167 -1.09 13.21 -13.47
CA TYR A 167 -0.38 12.43 -12.47
C TYR A 167 1.09 12.84 -12.38
N ASN A 168 1.73 13.05 -13.53
CA ASN A 168 3.10 13.58 -13.61
C ASN A 168 3.19 14.97 -13.00
N LEU A 169 2.25 15.88 -13.32
CA LEU A 169 2.16 17.20 -12.68
C LEU A 169 2.06 17.08 -11.16
N GLY A 170 1.16 16.25 -10.66
CA GLY A 170 0.91 16.11 -9.23
C GLY A 170 2.17 15.70 -8.46
N HIS A 171 2.85 14.63 -8.90
CA HIS A 171 4.10 14.18 -8.25
C HIS A 171 5.26 15.15 -8.43
N MET A 172 5.33 15.85 -9.57
CA MET A 172 6.32 16.91 -9.76
C MET A 172 6.13 18.04 -8.74
N VAL A 173 4.90 18.50 -8.56
CA VAL A 173 4.57 19.58 -7.59
C VAL A 173 4.91 19.16 -6.17
N GLU A 174 4.53 17.94 -5.76
CA GLU A 174 4.86 17.40 -4.43
C GLU A 174 6.37 17.35 -4.20
N GLY A 175 7.14 16.80 -5.16
CA GLY A 175 8.59 16.72 -5.07
C GLY A 175 9.26 18.10 -5.08
N ALA A 176 8.74 19.01 -5.89
CA ALA A 176 9.27 20.38 -6.01
C ALA A 176 9.06 21.21 -4.73
N ILE A 177 7.90 21.08 -4.09
CA ILE A 177 7.62 21.71 -2.78
C ILE A 177 8.54 21.14 -1.71
N ALA A 178 8.69 19.81 -1.65
CA ALA A 178 9.60 19.16 -0.70
C ALA A 178 11.05 19.64 -0.88
N HIS A 179 11.53 19.73 -2.12
CA HIS A 179 12.86 20.23 -2.45
C HIS A 179 13.04 21.70 -2.05
N TYR A 180 12.05 22.56 -2.34
CA TYR A 180 12.08 23.96 -1.93
C TYR A 180 12.14 24.11 -0.41
N GLN A 181 11.34 23.34 0.31
CA GLN A 181 11.34 23.33 1.78
C GLN A 181 12.67 22.84 2.38
N ALA A 182 13.33 21.87 1.71
CA ALA A 182 14.60 21.31 2.16
C ALA A 182 15.79 22.26 1.93
N THR A 183 15.79 22.96 0.79
CA THR A 183 16.99 23.64 0.29
C THR A 183 16.85 25.16 0.19
N GLY A 184 15.63 25.67 0.19
CA GLY A 184 15.32 27.06 -0.12
C GLY A 184 15.49 27.41 -1.62
N GLN A 185 15.92 26.46 -2.46
CA GLN A 185 16.15 26.67 -3.89
C GLN A 185 14.85 26.51 -4.66
N ARG A 186 14.62 27.40 -5.62
CA ARG A 186 13.42 27.45 -6.45
C ARG A 186 13.54 26.68 -7.76
N ASN A 187 14.72 26.16 -8.11
CA ASN A 187 15.01 25.55 -9.41
C ASN A 187 13.97 24.48 -9.79
N PHE A 188 13.61 23.56 -8.89
CA PHE A 188 12.56 22.55 -9.16
C PHE A 188 11.14 23.14 -9.02
N LEU A 189 10.93 24.01 -8.04
CA LEU A 189 9.63 24.66 -7.83
C LEU A 189 9.23 25.51 -9.05
N ASP A 190 10.16 26.22 -9.68
CA ASP A 190 9.88 27.04 -10.87
C ASP A 190 9.53 26.18 -12.11
N ILE A 191 10.12 24.98 -12.25
CA ILE A 191 9.74 23.99 -13.28
C ILE A 191 8.29 23.55 -13.04
N ALA A 192 7.95 23.16 -11.80
CA ALA A 192 6.62 22.70 -11.42
C ALA A 192 5.56 23.80 -11.59
N ILE A 193 5.88 25.04 -11.22
CA ILE A 193 5.02 26.22 -11.42
C ILE A 193 4.72 26.42 -12.90
N ARG A 194 5.73 26.39 -13.78
CA ARG A 194 5.53 26.55 -15.22
C ARG A 194 4.62 25.47 -15.81
N TYR A 195 4.77 24.21 -15.33
CA TYR A 195 3.89 23.14 -15.79
C TYR A 195 2.46 23.30 -15.23
N ALA A 196 2.30 23.67 -13.97
CA ALA A 196 0.99 23.99 -13.40
C ALA A 196 0.31 25.16 -14.12
N ASP A 197 1.08 26.20 -14.50
CA ASP A 197 0.58 27.34 -15.27
C ASP A 197 0.15 26.92 -16.68
N CYS A 198 0.87 26.04 -17.34
CA CYS A 198 0.47 25.44 -18.61
C CYS A 198 -0.89 24.74 -18.48
N VAL A 199 -1.07 23.92 -17.45
CA VAL A 199 -2.33 23.24 -17.19
C VAL A 199 -3.45 24.24 -16.91
N CYS A 200 -3.26 25.22 -16.02
CA CYS A 200 -4.27 26.23 -15.72
C CYS A 200 -4.66 27.09 -16.93
N ARG A 201 -3.76 27.25 -17.90
CA ARG A 201 -4.02 27.98 -19.15
C ARG A 201 -4.85 27.16 -20.13
N GLU A 202 -4.58 25.86 -20.25
CA GLU A 202 -5.15 25.00 -21.29
C GLU A 202 -6.38 24.19 -20.81
N ILE A 203 -6.53 23.97 -19.51
CA ILE A 203 -7.58 23.16 -18.90
C ILE A 203 -8.54 24.03 -18.09
N GLY A 204 -9.82 23.92 -18.41
CA GLY A 204 -10.87 24.70 -17.78
C GLY A 204 -12.16 24.69 -18.61
N ASP A 205 -13.09 25.58 -18.28
CA ASP A 205 -14.35 25.75 -19.01
C ASP A 205 -14.49 27.13 -19.71
N LYS A 206 -13.40 27.92 -19.75
CA LYS A 206 -13.38 29.19 -20.46
C LYS A 206 -13.18 28.95 -21.97
N PRO A 207 -13.54 29.90 -22.83
CA PRO A 207 -13.33 29.82 -24.27
C PRO A 207 -11.83 29.50 -24.59
N GLY A 208 -11.60 28.46 -25.39
CA GLY A 208 -10.28 28.00 -25.78
C GLY A 208 -9.62 26.97 -24.83
N GLN A 209 -10.21 26.70 -23.67
CA GLN A 209 -9.78 25.66 -22.75
C GLN A 209 -10.47 24.32 -23.04
N GLN A 210 -9.85 23.21 -22.57
CA GLN A 210 -10.41 21.87 -22.65
C GLN A 210 -10.97 21.45 -21.28
N VAL A 211 -12.17 20.89 -21.25
CA VAL A 211 -12.73 20.25 -20.04
C VAL A 211 -12.12 18.86 -19.94
N ARG A 212 -11.17 18.66 -19.04
CA ARG A 212 -10.49 17.42 -18.75
C ARG A 212 -10.28 17.25 -17.25
N VAL A 213 -10.26 16.01 -16.77
CA VAL A 213 -9.97 15.66 -15.37
C VAL A 213 -8.85 14.61 -15.31
N PRO A 214 -8.11 14.49 -14.20
CA PRO A 214 -7.08 13.48 -14.06
C PRO A 214 -7.64 12.05 -14.20
N GLY A 215 -7.10 11.23 -15.07
CA GLY A 215 -7.40 9.80 -15.09
C GLY A 215 -6.88 9.10 -13.84
N HIS A 216 -5.66 9.46 -13.41
CA HIS A 216 -5.13 9.10 -12.09
C HIS A 216 -4.98 10.36 -11.24
N GLN A 217 -5.66 10.34 -10.08
CA GLN A 217 -5.67 11.45 -9.15
C GLN A 217 -4.33 11.58 -8.41
N ILE A 218 -3.95 12.75 -8.09
CA ILE A 218 -2.92 13.33 -7.23
C ILE A 218 -2.83 14.85 -7.47
N ALA A 219 -3.15 15.31 -8.68
CA ALA A 219 -3.04 16.72 -9.05
C ALA A 219 -3.89 17.62 -8.15
N GLU A 220 -5.03 17.12 -7.69
CA GLU A 220 -5.97 17.87 -6.85
C GLU A 220 -5.31 18.26 -5.52
N MET A 221 -4.71 17.31 -4.81
CA MET A 221 -4.03 17.60 -3.54
C MET A 221 -2.70 18.34 -3.74
N ALA A 222 -1.98 18.08 -4.82
CA ALA A 222 -0.73 18.75 -5.13
C ALA A 222 -0.93 20.23 -5.46
N LEU A 223 -1.95 20.56 -6.25
CA LEU A 223 -2.30 21.95 -6.58
C LEU A 223 -2.82 22.72 -5.37
N ALA A 224 -3.63 22.08 -4.50
CA ALA A 224 -4.02 22.67 -3.23
C ALA A 224 -2.79 23.01 -2.35
N LYS A 225 -1.79 22.14 -2.33
CA LYS A 225 -0.52 22.39 -1.64
C LYS A 225 0.32 23.48 -2.31
N LEU A 226 0.32 23.54 -3.65
CA LEU A 226 0.98 24.61 -4.40
C LEU A 226 0.36 25.98 -4.11
N TYR A 227 -0.97 26.05 -3.98
CA TYR A 227 -1.66 27.25 -3.50
C TYR A 227 -1.14 27.70 -2.12
N LEU A 228 -0.99 26.80 -1.17
CA LEU A 228 -0.49 27.12 0.18
C LEU A 228 0.94 27.66 0.15
N VAL A 229 1.78 27.21 -0.79
CA VAL A 229 3.17 27.65 -0.91
C VAL A 229 3.30 28.98 -1.68
N THR A 230 2.50 29.17 -2.72
CA THR A 230 2.62 30.34 -3.62
C THR A 230 1.65 31.47 -3.26
N GLY A 231 0.51 31.16 -2.67
CA GLY A 231 -0.61 32.09 -2.44
C GLY A 231 -1.40 32.42 -3.71
N ASP A 232 -1.15 31.73 -4.83
CA ASP A 232 -1.84 31.99 -6.09
C ASP A 232 -3.13 31.17 -6.19
N GLN A 233 -4.27 31.85 -6.16
CA GLN A 233 -5.61 31.26 -6.13
C GLN A 233 -5.90 30.33 -7.31
N LYS A 234 -5.30 30.57 -8.47
CA LYS A 234 -5.54 29.76 -9.69
C LYS A 234 -5.28 28.26 -9.47
N TYR A 235 -4.33 27.88 -8.58
CA TYR A 235 -4.02 26.49 -8.31
C TYR A 235 -5.10 25.82 -7.48
N LEU A 236 -5.67 26.51 -6.48
CA LEU A 236 -6.82 26.00 -5.72
C LEU A 236 -8.05 25.90 -6.61
N ASP A 237 -8.29 26.91 -7.48
CA ASP A 237 -9.41 26.90 -8.43
C ASP A 237 -9.27 25.73 -9.42
N GLN A 238 -8.05 25.41 -9.88
CA GLN A 238 -7.79 24.28 -10.77
C GLN A 238 -7.99 22.93 -10.05
N ALA A 239 -7.54 22.82 -8.79
CA ALA A 239 -7.81 21.63 -7.97
C ALA A 239 -9.31 21.37 -7.79
N LYS A 240 -10.07 22.43 -7.47
CA LYS A 240 -11.53 22.38 -7.35
C LYS A 240 -12.19 22.05 -8.69
N PHE A 241 -11.73 22.64 -9.79
CA PHE A 241 -12.23 22.35 -11.14
C PHE A 241 -12.14 20.86 -11.49
N PHE A 242 -11.02 20.21 -11.18
CA PHE A 242 -10.86 18.78 -11.43
C PHE A 242 -11.87 17.94 -10.66
N LEU A 243 -12.17 18.30 -9.42
CA LEU A 243 -13.17 17.61 -8.61
C LEU A 243 -14.61 17.90 -9.09
N ASP A 244 -14.93 19.16 -9.37
CA ASP A 244 -16.27 19.59 -9.81
C ASP A 244 -16.65 18.98 -11.16
N LYS A 245 -15.69 18.79 -12.06
CA LYS A 245 -15.95 18.24 -13.40
C LYS A 245 -15.89 16.72 -13.47
N ARG A 246 -15.35 16.05 -12.44
CA ARG A 246 -15.35 14.58 -12.40
C ARG A 246 -16.79 14.07 -12.31
N GLY A 247 -17.09 13.06 -13.16
CA GLY A 247 -18.44 12.54 -13.31
C GLY A 247 -19.31 13.33 -14.30
N TYR A 248 -18.77 14.39 -14.95
CA TYR A 248 -19.43 15.15 -16.01
C TYR A 248 -18.70 15.13 -17.35
N THR A 249 -17.51 14.55 -17.42
CA THR A 249 -16.78 14.33 -18.68
C THR A 249 -17.34 13.13 -19.45
N SER A 250 -16.78 12.82 -20.62
CA SER A 250 -17.21 11.66 -21.44
C SER A 250 -16.93 10.33 -20.74
N ARG A 251 -15.92 10.25 -19.88
CA ARG A 251 -15.58 9.05 -19.12
C ARG A 251 -16.46 8.94 -17.88
N ARG A 252 -17.17 7.81 -17.75
CA ARG A 252 -18.15 7.54 -16.69
C ARG A 252 -17.94 6.15 -16.10
N ASP A 253 -16.72 5.84 -15.63
CA ASP A 253 -16.40 4.55 -15.07
C ASP A 253 -16.07 4.61 -13.57
N GLU A 254 -16.20 3.46 -12.91
CA GLU A 254 -15.83 3.30 -11.51
C GLU A 254 -14.31 3.30 -11.33
N TYR A 255 -13.56 2.80 -12.31
CA TYR A 255 -12.11 2.63 -12.25
C TYR A 255 -11.38 3.93 -11.87
N SER A 256 -11.82 5.06 -12.44
CA SER A 256 -11.28 6.39 -12.17
C SER A 256 -12.18 7.23 -11.27
N GLN A 257 -13.13 6.64 -10.55
CA GLN A 257 -14.14 7.32 -9.70
C GLN A 257 -14.94 8.39 -10.46
N ALA A 258 -15.19 8.18 -11.75
CA ALA A 258 -15.94 9.09 -12.62
C ALA A 258 -17.41 8.66 -12.86
N HIS A 259 -17.89 7.61 -12.21
CA HIS A 259 -19.22 7.03 -12.36
C HIS A 259 -20.34 7.97 -11.87
N LYS A 260 -20.03 8.84 -10.90
CA LYS A 260 -20.90 9.87 -10.33
C LYS A 260 -20.11 11.16 -10.07
N PRO A 261 -20.75 12.34 -10.02
CA PRO A 261 -20.15 13.54 -9.43
C PRO A 261 -19.61 13.27 -8.03
N VAL A 262 -18.44 13.83 -7.69
CA VAL A 262 -17.75 13.46 -6.43
C VAL A 262 -18.58 13.70 -5.17
N ILE A 263 -19.39 14.77 -5.16
CA ILE A 263 -20.26 15.09 -4.01
C ILE A 263 -21.47 14.15 -3.85
N GLU A 264 -21.77 13.36 -4.85
CA GLU A 264 -22.85 12.36 -4.85
C GLU A 264 -22.34 10.94 -4.54
N GLN A 265 -21.03 10.75 -4.47
CA GLN A 265 -20.44 9.42 -4.19
C GLN A 265 -20.68 9.03 -2.74
N ASP A 266 -20.99 7.75 -2.55
CA ASP A 266 -21.37 7.16 -1.27
C ASP A 266 -20.68 5.79 -1.02
N GLU A 267 -19.94 5.28 -2.00
CA GLU A 267 -19.23 4.02 -1.96
C GLU A 267 -17.84 4.16 -2.55
N ALA A 268 -16.86 3.52 -1.95
CA ALA A 268 -15.51 3.41 -2.50
C ALA A 268 -15.49 2.34 -3.60
N VAL A 269 -15.16 2.75 -4.83
CA VAL A 269 -15.15 1.89 -6.02
C VAL A 269 -13.89 2.11 -6.86
N GLY A 270 -13.60 1.19 -7.76
CA GLY A 270 -12.53 1.28 -8.73
C GLY A 270 -11.13 1.23 -8.11
N HIS A 271 -10.14 1.78 -8.80
CA HIS A 271 -8.73 1.69 -8.42
C HIS A 271 -8.48 2.37 -7.07
N ALA A 272 -7.94 1.63 -6.11
CA ALA A 272 -7.90 2.06 -4.71
C ALA A 272 -6.95 3.25 -4.46
N VAL A 273 -5.82 3.33 -5.18
CA VAL A 273 -4.88 4.47 -5.05
C VAL A 273 -5.49 5.75 -5.59
N ARG A 274 -6.09 5.69 -6.80
CA ARG A 274 -6.81 6.83 -7.40
C ARG A 274 -7.86 7.37 -6.46
N ALA A 275 -8.66 6.48 -5.89
CA ALA A 275 -9.71 6.79 -4.92
C ALA A 275 -9.15 7.50 -3.68
N ALA A 276 -8.18 6.90 -2.99
CA ALA A 276 -7.60 7.44 -1.76
C ALA A 276 -6.93 8.81 -1.97
N TYR A 277 -6.29 9.01 -3.13
CA TYR A 277 -5.71 10.31 -3.49
C TYR A 277 -6.79 11.35 -3.81
N MET A 278 -7.87 10.97 -4.53
CA MET A 278 -9.01 11.84 -4.75
C MET A 278 -9.64 12.29 -3.43
N TYR A 279 -9.93 11.36 -2.53
CA TYR A 279 -10.52 11.67 -1.22
C TYR A 279 -9.62 12.59 -0.38
N SER A 280 -8.30 12.42 -0.49
CA SER A 280 -7.33 13.34 0.11
C SER A 280 -7.41 14.73 -0.51
N GLY A 281 -7.49 14.85 -1.83
CA GLY A 281 -7.66 16.11 -2.55
C GLY A 281 -8.99 16.79 -2.24
N MET A 282 -10.09 16.02 -2.12
CA MET A 282 -11.40 16.54 -1.68
C MET A 282 -11.32 17.15 -0.28
N ALA A 283 -10.60 16.51 0.64
CA ALA A 283 -10.39 17.03 1.99
C ALA A 283 -9.58 18.34 1.99
N ASP A 284 -8.51 18.41 1.19
CA ASP A 284 -7.69 19.62 1.05
C ASP A 284 -8.50 20.79 0.47
N VAL A 285 -9.25 20.54 -0.62
CA VAL A 285 -10.10 21.56 -1.25
C VAL A 285 -11.21 21.99 -0.31
N ALA A 286 -11.89 21.07 0.38
CA ALA A 286 -12.91 21.38 1.38
C ALA A 286 -12.37 22.28 2.50
N ALA A 287 -11.21 21.94 3.05
CA ALA A 287 -10.56 22.70 4.11
C ALA A 287 -10.22 24.13 3.67
N LEU A 288 -9.76 24.31 2.42
CA LEU A 288 -9.28 25.60 1.90
C LEU A 288 -10.40 26.48 1.33
N THR A 289 -11.51 25.89 0.91
CA THR A 289 -12.65 26.64 0.33
C THR A 289 -13.83 26.78 1.29
N GLY A 290 -13.91 25.95 2.33
CA GLY A 290 -15.08 25.83 3.21
C GLY A 290 -16.26 25.06 2.59
N ASP A 291 -16.05 24.37 1.47
CA ASP A 291 -17.11 23.60 0.78
C ASP A 291 -17.42 22.30 1.52
N THR A 292 -18.52 22.31 2.28
CA THR A 292 -18.94 21.17 3.11
C THR A 292 -19.51 20.00 2.30
N ALA A 293 -19.87 20.19 1.03
CA ALA A 293 -20.40 19.10 0.20
C ALA A 293 -19.35 17.99 0.00
N TYR A 294 -18.08 18.37 -0.17
CA TYR A 294 -16.99 17.41 -0.23
C TYR A 294 -16.80 16.66 1.09
N ILE A 295 -16.90 17.36 2.24
CA ILE A 295 -16.77 16.73 3.57
C ILE A 295 -17.84 15.65 3.75
N HIS A 296 -19.11 15.98 3.44
CA HIS A 296 -20.20 15.01 3.55
C HIS A 296 -20.02 13.79 2.64
N ALA A 297 -19.48 13.98 1.42
CA ALA A 297 -19.20 12.87 0.53
C ALA A 297 -18.06 11.98 1.07
N ILE A 298 -16.96 12.60 1.51
CA ILE A 298 -15.82 11.83 2.06
C ILE A 298 -16.23 11.06 3.30
N ASP A 299 -17.03 11.65 4.19
CA ASP A 299 -17.51 10.99 5.41
C ASP A 299 -18.33 9.72 5.08
N ARG A 300 -19.25 9.80 4.10
CA ARG A 300 -20.01 8.61 3.63
C ARG A 300 -19.11 7.54 3.04
N ILE A 301 -18.15 7.95 2.21
CA ILE A 301 -17.19 7.04 1.57
C ILE A 301 -16.27 6.39 2.62
N TRP A 302 -15.79 7.16 3.59
CA TRP A 302 -14.98 6.65 4.68
C TRP A 302 -15.75 5.63 5.51
N ASP A 303 -17.00 5.90 5.85
CA ASP A 303 -17.87 4.95 6.56
C ASP A 303 -18.05 3.65 5.73
N ASN A 304 -18.21 3.74 4.41
CA ASN A 304 -18.27 2.57 3.54
C ASN A 304 -16.97 1.76 3.57
N ILE A 305 -15.80 2.43 3.45
CA ILE A 305 -14.50 1.76 3.52
C ILE A 305 -14.34 1.02 4.84
N VAL A 306 -14.50 1.73 5.96
CA VAL A 306 -14.19 1.20 7.30
C VAL A 306 -15.18 0.14 7.76
N SER A 307 -16.43 0.21 7.28
CA SER A 307 -17.45 -0.77 7.67
C SER A 307 -17.56 -1.99 6.75
N LYS A 308 -16.96 -1.95 5.53
CA LYS A 308 -17.22 -2.99 4.52
C LYS A 308 -16.03 -3.39 3.65
N LYS A 309 -14.97 -2.56 3.55
CA LYS A 309 -13.90 -2.73 2.55
C LYS A 309 -12.47 -2.63 3.11
N LEU A 310 -12.33 -2.38 4.41
CA LEU A 310 -11.05 -2.30 5.10
C LEU A 310 -10.59 -3.69 5.55
N TYR A 311 -9.39 -4.09 5.18
CA TYR A 311 -8.77 -5.31 5.67
C TYR A 311 -8.29 -5.17 7.12
N ILE A 312 -8.18 -6.28 7.84
CA ILE A 312 -7.70 -6.29 9.24
C ILE A 312 -6.31 -5.65 9.38
N THR A 313 -5.48 -5.71 8.35
CA THR A 313 -4.16 -5.09 8.27
C THR A 313 -4.20 -3.58 7.94
N GLY A 314 -5.39 -3.00 7.78
CA GLY A 314 -5.56 -1.61 7.32
C GLY A 314 -5.37 -1.42 5.82
N GLY A 315 -5.13 -2.51 5.06
CA GLY A 315 -5.07 -2.48 3.59
C GLY A 315 -6.43 -2.19 2.97
N ILE A 316 -6.42 -1.65 1.76
CA ILE A 316 -7.59 -1.41 0.92
C ILE A 316 -7.31 -1.86 -0.52
N GLY A 317 -8.36 -2.24 -1.26
CA GLY A 317 -8.26 -2.80 -2.60
C GLY A 317 -8.23 -4.33 -2.56
N ALA A 318 -9.32 -4.98 -2.99
CA ALA A 318 -9.51 -6.42 -2.85
C ALA A 318 -9.02 -7.21 -4.06
N THR A 319 -9.01 -6.60 -5.25
CA THR A 319 -8.80 -7.31 -6.52
C THR A 319 -7.62 -6.78 -7.31
N ASN A 320 -6.83 -7.70 -7.85
CA ASN A 320 -5.78 -7.40 -8.83
C ASN A 320 -6.36 -6.79 -10.13
N ASN A 321 -7.58 -7.22 -10.51
CA ASN A 321 -8.24 -6.66 -11.67
C ASN A 321 -8.59 -5.18 -11.43
N GLY A 322 -7.91 -4.29 -12.15
CA GLY A 322 -8.02 -2.84 -12.00
C GLY A 322 -7.46 -2.30 -10.69
N GLU A 323 -6.70 -3.11 -9.91
CA GLU A 323 -6.12 -2.69 -8.62
C GLU A 323 -7.18 -2.06 -7.69
N ALA A 324 -8.36 -2.70 -7.64
CA ALA A 324 -9.60 -2.05 -7.27
C ALA A 324 -10.19 -2.54 -5.95
N PHE A 325 -11.08 -1.71 -5.39
CA PHE A 325 -12.02 -2.17 -4.38
C PHE A 325 -12.91 -3.29 -4.93
N GLY A 326 -13.18 -4.29 -4.12
CA GLY A 326 -14.21 -5.30 -4.37
C GLY A 326 -15.60 -4.80 -4.00
N LYS A 327 -16.59 -5.68 -4.10
CA LYS A 327 -17.93 -5.44 -3.56
C LYS A 327 -17.89 -5.27 -2.05
N ASN A 328 -18.96 -4.75 -1.45
CA ASN A 328 -19.06 -4.66 -0.01
C ASN A 328 -18.88 -6.06 0.62
N TYR A 329 -17.97 -6.17 1.60
CA TYR A 329 -17.57 -7.39 2.32
C TYR A 329 -16.78 -8.42 1.47
N GLU A 330 -16.40 -8.10 0.24
CA GLU A 330 -15.50 -8.92 -0.57
C GLU A 330 -14.04 -8.63 -0.17
N LEU A 331 -13.55 -9.45 0.75
CA LEU A 331 -12.22 -9.32 1.34
C LEU A 331 -11.46 -10.67 1.27
N PRO A 332 -11.09 -11.15 0.07
CA PRO A 332 -10.34 -12.39 -0.09
C PRO A 332 -8.96 -12.28 0.57
N ASN A 333 -8.38 -13.42 1.02
CA ASN A 333 -7.10 -13.42 1.72
C ASN A 333 -5.91 -13.63 0.77
N MET A 334 -5.90 -14.71 0.01
CA MET A 334 -4.78 -15.09 -0.86
C MET A 334 -4.64 -14.15 -2.06
N SER A 335 -5.74 -13.74 -2.64
CA SER A 335 -5.78 -12.79 -3.77
C SER A 335 -6.00 -11.34 -3.37
N ALA A 336 -5.95 -11.03 -2.07
CA ALA A 336 -6.01 -9.65 -1.59
C ALA A 336 -4.94 -8.81 -2.28
N TYR A 337 -5.37 -7.76 -2.99
CA TYR A 337 -4.40 -6.88 -3.63
C TYR A 337 -3.71 -5.99 -2.61
N CYS A 338 -4.47 -5.25 -1.81
CA CYS A 338 -3.96 -4.43 -0.71
C CYS A 338 -2.66 -3.71 -1.08
N GLU A 339 -2.70 -2.95 -2.17
CA GLU A 339 -1.52 -2.33 -2.75
C GLU A 339 -0.80 -1.43 -1.73
N THR A 340 0.52 -1.47 -1.73
CA THR A 340 1.36 -0.62 -0.87
C THR A 340 1.03 0.87 -1.07
N CYS A 341 0.82 1.33 -2.32
CA CYS A 341 0.42 2.72 -2.59
C CYS A 341 -0.97 3.05 -2.04
N ALA A 342 -1.90 2.10 -2.08
CA ALA A 342 -3.23 2.27 -1.52
C ALA A 342 -3.20 2.41 0.01
N ALA A 343 -2.33 1.65 0.69
CA ALA A 343 -2.09 1.80 2.12
C ALA A 343 -1.54 3.20 2.46
N ILE A 344 -0.59 3.72 1.67
CA ILE A 344 -0.08 5.09 1.81
C ILE A 344 -1.20 6.12 1.60
N GLY A 345 -2.01 5.94 0.54
CA GLY A 345 -3.17 6.81 0.27
C GLY A 345 -4.20 6.78 1.40
N ASN A 346 -4.44 5.61 2.00
CA ASN A 346 -5.34 5.45 3.15
C ASN A 346 -4.82 6.23 4.37
N VAL A 347 -3.51 6.23 4.64
CA VAL A 347 -2.90 7.05 5.69
C VAL A 347 -3.11 8.55 5.39
N TYR A 348 -2.88 9.00 4.16
CA TYR A 348 -3.07 10.41 3.78
C TYR A 348 -4.51 10.87 3.96
N MET A 349 -5.48 10.04 3.56
CA MET A 349 -6.90 10.34 3.72
C MET A 349 -7.30 10.43 5.20
N ASN A 350 -6.95 9.42 6.00
CA ASN A 350 -7.28 9.39 7.43
C ASN A 350 -6.63 10.54 8.21
N TYR A 351 -5.41 10.93 7.87
CA TYR A 351 -4.76 12.08 8.48
C TYR A 351 -5.50 13.39 8.20
N ARG A 352 -5.94 13.61 6.96
CA ARG A 352 -6.71 14.80 6.58
C ARG A 352 -8.07 14.85 7.25
N LEU A 353 -8.75 13.71 7.33
CA LEU A 353 -10.03 13.61 8.04
C LEU A 353 -9.85 13.89 9.53
N PHE A 354 -8.75 13.45 10.14
CA PHE A 354 -8.42 13.83 11.50
C PHE A 354 -8.21 15.36 11.62
N LEU A 355 -7.48 15.99 10.72
CA LEU A 355 -7.26 17.45 10.73
C LEU A 355 -8.58 18.24 10.58
N LEU A 356 -9.59 17.69 9.88
CA LEU A 356 -10.92 18.27 9.75
C LEU A 356 -11.77 18.07 11.02
N HIS A 357 -11.83 16.84 11.57
CA HIS A 357 -12.83 16.46 12.57
C HIS A 357 -12.30 16.37 14.01
N GLY A 358 -11.00 16.13 14.19
CA GLY A 358 -10.35 15.98 15.52
C GLY A 358 -10.80 14.73 16.27
N GLU A 359 -11.17 13.65 15.57
CA GLU A 359 -11.63 12.40 16.15
C GLU A 359 -10.57 11.30 16.05
N SER A 360 -10.34 10.55 17.14
CA SER A 360 -9.32 9.50 17.20
C SER A 360 -9.60 8.33 16.26
N LYS A 361 -10.85 8.13 15.84
CA LYS A 361 -11.24 7.03 14.94
C LYS A 361 -10.44 7.02 13.63
N TYR A 362 -10.07 8.17 13.11
CA TYR A 362 -9.23 8.29 11.93
C TYR A 362 -7.79 7.84 12.21
N TYR A 363 -7.27 8.15 13.40
CA TYR A 363 -5.96 7.63 13.81
C TYR A 363 -5.98 6.14 14.15
N ASP A 364 -7.10 5.59 14.57
CA ASP A 364 -7.22 4.15 14.80
C ASP A 364 -7.05 3.36 13.49
N VAL A 365 -7.62 3.88 12.38
CA VAL A 365 -7.40 3.32 11.03
C VAL A 365 -5.98 3.63 10.52
N LEU A 366 -5.50 4.85 10.70
CA LEU A 366 -4.15 5.28 10.30
C LEU A 366 -3.07 4.42 10.97
N GLU A 367 -3.12 4.25 12.28
CA GLU A 367 -2.17 3.46 13.06
C GLU A 367 -2.17 2.00 12.63
N ARG A 368 -3.36 1.40 12.47
CA ARG A 368 -3.51 0.02 11.96
C ARG A 368 -2.86 -0.14 10.59
N THR A 369 -3.13 0.77 9.66
CA THR A 369 -2.55 0.77 8.32
C THR A 369 -1.03 0.93 8.38
N LEU A 370 -0.57 1.89 9.16
CA LEU A 370 0.85 2.25 9.30
C LEU A 370 1.69 1.09 9.85
N TYR A 371 1.22 0.42 10.92
CA TYR A 371 1.96 -0.64 11.59
C TYR A 371 1.81 -2.03 10.93
N ASN A 372 0.92 -2.19 9.96
CA ASN A 372 0.69 -3.48 9.30
C ASN A 372 0.77 -3.38 7.77
N GLY A 373 -0.30 -3.02 7.08
CA GLY A 373 -0.41 -3.07 5.62
C GLY A 373 0.58 -2.16 4.89
N LEU A 374 0.97 -1.03 5.47
CA LEU A 374 1.90 -0.10 4.82
C LEU A 374 3.34 -0.58 4.92
N ILE A 375 3.86 -0.84 6.13
CA ILE A 375 5.27 -1.22 6.32
C ILE A 375 5.56 -2.66 5.89
N SER A 376 4.54 -3.49 5.66
CA SER A 376 4.68 -4.77 4.95
C SER A 376 5.19 -4.56 3.52
N GLY A 377 4.85 -3.43 2.91
CA GLY A 377 5.24 -3.06 1.54
C GLY A 377 6.74 -2.88 1.31
N VAL A 378 7.55 -2.80 2.36
CA VAL A 378 9.01 -2.65 2.28
C VAL A 378 9.71 -3.63 3.21
N SER A 379 10.82 -4.23 2.74
CA SER A 379 11.63 -5.11 3.59
C SER A 379 12.31 -4.35 4.73
N LEU A 380 12.63 -5.07 5.79
CA LEU A 380 13.27 -4.50 6.98
C LEU A 380 14.61 -3.83 6.67
N ASP A 381 15.35 -4.35 5.68
CA ASP A 381 16.61 -3.78 5.18
C ASP A 381 16.42 -2.64 4.18
N GLY A 382 15.18 -2.41 3.70
CA GLY A 382 14.83 -1.34 2.76
C GLY A 382 15.07 -1.63 1.28
N GLY A 383 15.55 -2.84 0.92
CA GLY A 383 15.96 -3.19 -0.45
C GLY A 383 14.95 -4.03 -1.24
N GLY A 384 13.85 -4.45 -0.62
CA GLY A 384 12.81 -5.27 -1.25
C GLY A 384 11.41 -4.74 -1.02
N PHE A 385 10.53 -4.90 -2.01
CA PHE A 385 9.19 -4.30 -1.98
C PHE A 385 8.11 -5.32 -2.33
N PHE A 386 6.95 -5.17 -1.69
CA PHE A 386 5.70 -5.73 -2.16
C PHE A 386 4.91 -4.69 -2.96
N TYR A 387 4.30 -5.14 -4.04
CA TYR A 387 3.24 -4.41 -4.74
C TYR A 387 1.90 -4.76 -4.07
N PRO A 388 1.36 -6.01 -4.19
CA PRO A 388 0.26 -6.49 -3.37
C PRO A 388 0.75 -6.98 -2.00
N ASN A 389 -0.11 -6.85 -0.99
CA ASN A 389 0.12 -7.34 0.38
C ASN A 389 -0.98 -8.33 0.78
N PRO A 390 -0.90 -9.61 0.37
CA PRO A 390 -1.90 -10.62 0.66
C PRO A 390 -1.92 -11.01 2.14
N LEU A 391 -3.05 -11.57 2.59
CA LEU A 391 -3.23 -12.05 3.95
C LEU A 391 -3.09 -13.58 4.07
N GLU A 392 -2.86 -14.26 2.95
CA GLU A 392 -2.57 -15.68 2.86
C GLU A 392 -1.63 -15.95 1.69
N SER A 393 -0.71 -16.90 1.81
CA SER A 393 0.25 -17.26 0.77
C SER A 393 0.59 -18.74 0.83
N MET A 394 0.85 -19.34 -0.34
CA MET A 394 1.42 -20.68 -0.52
C MET A 394 2.84 -20.62 -1.11
N GLY A 395 3.57 -19.50 -0.88
CA GLY A 395 4.93 -19.29 -1.37
C GLY A 395 5.05 -18.50 -2.67
N GLN A 396 3.95 -18.15 -3.33
CA GLN A 396 3.94 -17.40 -4.59
C GLN A 396 4.30 -15.92 -4.41
N HIS A 397 4.17 -15.37 -3.20
CA HIS A 397 4.43 -13.96 -2.91
C HIS A 397 5.82 -13.76 -2.31
N GLN A 398 6.62 -12.92 -2.97
CA GLN A 398 7.96 -12.53 -2.51
C GLN A 398 8.20 -11.06 -2.82
N ARG A 399 8.96 -10.37 -1.95
CA ARG A 399 9.42 -9.00 -2.24
C ARG A 399 10.35 -8.99 -3.44
N GLN A 400 10.23 -7.94 -4.26
CA GLN A 400 11.08 -7.72 -5.42
C GLN A 400 11.96 -6.49 -5.18
N PRO A 401 13.19 -6.46 -5.74
CA PRO A 401 14.06 -5.28 -5.62
C PRO A 401 13.53 -4.07 -6.38
N TRP A 402 12.71 -4.29 -7.41
CA TRP A 402 12.09 -3.24 -8.23
C TRP A 402 10.95 -3.81 -9.07
N PHE A 403 10.15 -2.92 -9.68
CA PHE A 403 9.06 -3.27 -10.60
C PHE A 403 9.16 -2.48 -11.90
N GLY A 404 8.62 -2.98 -13.00
CA GLY A 404 8.47 -2.23 -14.25
C GLY A 404 7.64 -0.95 -14.04
N CYS A 405 6.46 -1.10 -13.43
CA CYS A 405 5.70 0.00 -12.83
C CYS A 405 6.15 0.19 -11.38
N ALA A 406 7.04 1.13 -11.12
CA ALA A 406 7.71 1.27 -9.82
C ALA A 406 7.00 2.26 -8.86
N CYS A 407 5.67 2.35 -8.93
CA CYS A 407 4.92 3.28 -8.10
C CYS A 407 5.08 2.97 -6.60
N CYS A 408 5.06 1.71 -6.17
CA CYS A 408 5.17 1.33 -4.76
C CYS A 408 6.55 1.63 -4.15
N PRO A 409 7.70 1.22 -4.75
CA PRO A 409 9.02 1.60 -4.24
C PRO A 409 9.22 3.11 -4.14
N SER A 410 8.90 3.85 -5.20
CA SER A 410 9.05 5.31 -5.22
C SER A 410 8.10 6.01 -4.23
N ASN A 411 6.92 5.46 -4.00
CA ASN A 411 5.98 5.97 -3.00
C ASN A 411 6.46 5.71 -1.55
N ILE A 412 7.08 4.57 -1.28
CA ILE A 412 7.76 4.28 0.00
C ILE A 412 8.89 5.28 0.25
N CYS A 413 9.69 5.62 -0.77
CA CYS A 413 10.75 6.64 -0.67
C CYS A 413 10.24 7.96 -0.09
N ARG A 414 9.09 8.46 -0.55
CA ARG A 414 8.53 9.73 -0.08
C ARG A 414 7.74 9.61 1.22
N PHE A 415 7.23 8.43 1.55
CA PHE A 415 6.38 8.27 2.74
C PHE A 415 7.19 8.08 4.03
N ILE A 416 8.12 7.12 4.07
CA ILE A 416 8.83 6.76 5.32
C ILE A 416 9.51 7.95 5.99
N PRO A 417 10.23 8.86 5.29
CA PRO A 417 10.84 10.02 5.92
C PRO A 417 9.84 11.01 6.55
N SER A 418 8.56 10.97 6.15
CA SER A 418 7.52 11.89 6.64
C SER A 418 6.82 11.39 7.92
N VAL A 419 7.05 10.15 8.36
CA VAL A 419 6.37 9.52 9.51
C VAL A 419 6.39 10.36 10.79
N PRO A 420 7.48 11.07 11.15
CA PRO A 420 7.48 11.91 12.34
C PRO A 420 6.39 13.00 12.35
N GLY A 421 5.90 13.41 11.19
CA GLY A 421 4.84 14.41 11.04
C GLY A 421 3.45 13.97 11.52
N TYR A 422 3.25 12.65 11.74
CA TYR A 422 1.97 12.13 12.21
C TYR A 422 1.88 11.99 13.74
N VAL A 423 2.96 12.27 14.49
CA VAL A 423 2.98 12.05 15.96
C VAL A 423 2.11 13.06 16.69
N TYR A 424 2.16 14.32 16.30
CA TYR A 424 1.45 15.42 16.95
C TYR A 424 0.64 16.27 15.96
N ALA A 425 -0.35 16.97 16.51
CA ALA A 425 -1.04 18.06 15.82
C ALA A 425 -1.43 19.14 16.85
N VAL A 426 -1.72 20.36 16.39
CA VAL A 426 -2.01 21.49 17.28
C VAL A 426 -3.29 22.20 16.83
N LYS A 427 -4.15 22.58 17.79
CA LYS A 427 -5.30 23.46 17.54
C LYS A 427 -5.28 24.58 18.58
N GLY A 428 -4.75 25.74 18.22
CA GLY A 428 -4.62 26.85 19.16
C GLY A 428 -3.80 26.48 20.39
N LYS A 429 -4.45 26.22 21.52
CA LYS A 429 -3.83 25.77 22.78
C LYS A 429 -3.94 24.26 23.00
N ASP A 430 -4.52 23.51 22.11
CA ASP A 430 -4.67 22.06 22.23
C ASP A 430 -3.51 21.36 21.49
N VAL A 431 -2.81 20.48 22.16
CA VAL A 431 -1.78 19.59 21.60
C VAL A 431 -2.35 18.17 21.56
N TYR A 432 -2.53 17.63 20.36
CA TYR A 432 -2.93 16.24 20.16
C TYR A 432 -1.70 15.35 20.14
N VAL A 433 -1.69 14.31 20.97
CA VAL A 433 -0.67 13.25 21.00
C VAL A 433 -1.31 12.03 20.35
N ASN A 434 -0.94 11.76 19.09
CA ASN A 434 -1.66 10.85 18.23
C ASN A 434 -0.98 9.49 18.07
N LEU A 435 0.37 9.46 17.93
CA LEU A 435 1.15 8.24 17.84
C LEU A 435 2.16 8.16 18.98
N PHE A 436 2.36 6.94 19.46
CA PHE A 436 3.26 6.67 20.57
C PHE A 436 4.60 6.15 20.01
N ILE A 437 5.47 7.11 19.65
CA ILE A 437 6.79 6.87 19.08
C ILE A 437 7.80 7.68 19.89
N ALA A 438 8.87 7.08 20.42
CA ALA A 438 9.85 7.82 21.20
C ALA A 438 10.51 8.92 20.35
N ASN A 439 10.50 10.15 20.88
CA ASN A 439 10.95 11.33 20.14
C ASN A 439 11.25 12.53 21.06
N ASN A 440 11.91 13.52 20.45
CA ASN A 440 11.98 14.89 20.98
C ASN A 440 11.29 15.81 19.97
N ALA A 441 10.29 16.58 20.43
CA ALA A 441 9.49 17.44 19.57
C ALA A 441 9.57 18.91 20.00
N THR A 442 9.53 19.80 19.00
CA THR A 442 9.37 21.24 19.21
C THR A 442 8.09 21.71 18.53
N LEU A 443 7.11 22.10 19.34
CA LEU A 443 5.77 22.48 18.88
C LEU A 443 5.57 24.00 18.98
N GLN A 444 4.69 24.53 18.13
CA GLN A 444 4.18 25.91 18.23
C GLN A 444 2.77 25.86 18.80
N VAL A 445 2.61 26.22 20.07
CA VAL A 445 1.33 26.20 20.77
C VAL A 445 0.90 27.65 20.99
N ASN A 446 -0.16 28.07 20.32
CA ASN A 446 -0.61 29.47 20.28
C ASN A 446 0.56 30.45 19.94
N GLY A 447 1.35 30.10 18.92
CA GLY A 447 2.51 30.88 18.48
C GLY A 447 3.71 30.88 19.43
N LYS A 448 3.69 30.06 20.51
CA LYS A 448 4.76 29.96 21.48
C LYS A 448 5.40 28.57 21.51
N LYS A 449 6.72 28.53 21.75
CA LYS A 449 7.51 27.30 21.71
C LYS A 449 7.25 26.43 22.94
N VAL A 450 6.89 25.15 22.69
CA VAL A 450 6.82 24.08 23.67
C VAL A 450 7.71 22.94 23.19
N THR A 451 8.53 22.38 24.08
CA THR A 451 9.36 21.21 23.77
C THR A 451 8.89 20.03 24.63
N LEU A 452 8.60 18.92 23.98
CA LEU A 452 8.18 17.68 24.60
C LEU A 452 9.18 16.57 24.25
N SER A 453 9.41 15.66 25.19
CA SER A 453 10.03 14.36 24.92
C SER A 453 9.05 13.24 25.20
N GLN A 454 9.03 12.21 24.35
CA GLN A 454 8.25 11.01 24.52
C GLN A 454 9.19 9.80 24.58
N THR A 455 9.08 9.02 25.65
CA THR A 455 9.83 7.79 25.87
C THR A 455 8.87 6.61 25.91
N THR A 456 9.13 5.59 25.11
CA THR A 456 8.31 4.37 25.01
C THR A 456 9.06 3.29 24.25
N SER A 457 8.67 2.02 24.46
CA SER A 457 9.01 0.87 23.62
C SER A 457 7.80 0.41 22.80
N TYR A 458 6.81 1.27 22.56
CA TYR A 458 5.68 0.99 21.68
C TYR A 458 6.18 0.67 20.25
N PRO A 459 5.67 -0.38 19.56
CA PRO A 459 4.44 -1.12 19.83
C PRO A 459 4.64 -2.39 20.68
N TRP A 460 5.77 -2.57 21.36
CA TRP A 460 6.08 -3.80 22.10
C TRP A 460 5.54 -3.81 23.53
N ASN A 461 5.38 -2.66 24.13
CA ASN A 461 4.67 -2.48 25.40
C ASN A 461 3.82 -1.22 25.40
N GLY A 462 2.94 -1.09 26.38
CA GLY A 462 1.98 0.01 26.50
C GLY A 462 2.42 1.15 27.42
N ASP A 463 3.68 1.20 27.82
CA ASP A 463 4.19 2.26 28.71
C ASP A 463 4.73 3.43 27.91
N ILE A 464 4.16 4.59 28.14
CA ILE A 464 4.54 5.84 27.48
C ILE A 464 4.75 6.93 28.52
N THR A 465 5.84 7.65 28.43
CA THR A 465 6.11 8.83 29.26
C THR A 465 6.31 10.04 28.37
N LEU A 466 5.49 11.06 28.56
CA LEU A 466 5.64 12.38 27.94
C LEU A 466 6.20 13.34 28.97
N ALA A 467 7.30 14.03 28.68
CA ALA A 467 7.84 15.06 29.56
C ALA A 467 7.79 16.44 28.89
N VAL A 468 7.52 17.48 29.71
CA VAL A 468 7.58 18.87 29.29
C VAL A 468 8.99 19.41 29.54
N ASP A 469 9.81 19.47 28.49
CA ASP A 469 11.21 19.93 28.64
C ASP A 469 11.31 21.45 28.65
N ARG A 470 10.42 22.12 27.91
CA ARG A 470 10.30 23.59 27.90
C ARG A 470 8.86 24.00 27.59
N ASN A 471 8.36 24.99 28.31
CA ASN A 471 7.05 25.57 28.05
C ASN A 471 7.12 27.11 28.06
N SER A 472 6.89 27.72 26.89
CA SER A 472 6.71 29.17 26.76
C SER A 472 5.23 29.57 26.57
N ALA A 473 4.33 28.58 26.38
CA ALA A 473 2.90 28.83 26.15
C ALA A 473 2.09 29.02 27.46
N GLY A 474 2.62 28.54 28.58
CA GLY A 474 1.95 28.61 29.88
C GLY A 474 0.92 27.49 30.04
N GLN A 475 -0.35 27.86 30.05
CA GLN A 475 -1.45 26.87 30.10
C GLN A 475 -1.82 26.40 28.71
N PHE A 476 -1.93 25.06 28.54
CA PHE A 476 -2.43 24.41 27.31
C PHE A 476 -2.97 23.01 27.61
N ALA A 477 -3.82 22.49 26.73
CA ALA A 477 -4.36 21.16 26.87
C ALA A 477 -3.51 20.13 26.12
N MET A 478 -3.12 19.03 26.77
CA MET A 478 -2.64 17.81 26.11
C MET A 478 -3.83 16.88 25.90
N LYS A 479 -4.08 16.46 24.67
CA LYS A 479 -5.10 15.51 24.29
C LYS A 479 -4.41 14.19 23.95
N ILE A 480 -4.46 13.26 24.89
CA ILE A 480 -3.83 11.93 24.77
C ILE A 480 -4.81 11.00 24.06
N ARG A 481 -4.47 10.49 22.89
CA ARG A 481 -5.29 9.50 22.20
C ARG A 481 -5.35 8.20 23.01
N ILE A 482 -6.54 7.69 23.22
CA ILE A 482 -6.74 6.32 23.73
C ILE A 482 -7.11 5.46 22.52
N PRO A 483 -6.20 4.55 22.05
CA PRO A 483 -6.41 3.77 20.84
C PRO A 483 -7.70 2.93 20.85
N GLY A 484 -8.27 2.67 19.68
CA GLY A 484 -9.48 1.85 19.53
C GLY A 484 -9.33 0.47 20.17
N TRP A 485 -8.19 -0.20 19.96
CA TRP A 485 -7.91 -1.52 20.53
C TRP A 485 -7.91 -1.52 22.07
N VAL A 486 -7.51 -0.44 22.72
CA VAL A 486 -7.65 -0.25 24.19
C VAL A 486 -9.11 -0.06 24.59
N ARG A 487 -9.88 0.63 23.73
CA ARG A 487 -11.32 0.86 23.94
C ARG A 487 -12.20 -0.32 23.53
N ASN A 488 -11.60 -1.51 23.33
CA ASN A 488 -12.24 -2.72 22.88
C ASN A 488 -12.91 -2.60 21.48
N GLN A 489 -12.30 -1.86 20.59
CA GLN A 489 -12.75 -1.61 19.23
C GLN A 489 -11.61 -1.92 18.24
N VAL A 490 -11.79 -2.95 17.41
CA VAL A 490 -10.78 -3.36 16.41
C VAL A 490 -10.60 -2.29 15.35
N VAL A 491 -11.72 -1.89 14.73
CA VAL A 491 -11.85 -0.77 13.80
C VAL A 491 -13.09 0.03 14.18
N PRO A 492 -13.25 1.29 13.78
CA PRO A 492 -14.40 2.12 14.17
C PRO A 492 -15.70 1.74 13.42
N SER A 493 -16.03 0.44 13.39
CA SER A 493 -17.23 -0.15 12.78
C SER A 493 -17.48 -1.55 13.35
N ASP A 494 -18.47 -2.26 12.82
CA ASP A 494 -18.79 -3.66 13.14
C ASP A 494 -18.13 -4.69 12.21
N LEU A 495 -17.22 -4.23 11.33
CA LEU A 495 -16.54 -5.11 10.38
C LEU A 495 -15.68 -6.18 11.09
N TYR A 496 -15.07 -5.81 12.21
CA TYR A 496 -14.26 -6.71 13.04
C TYR A 496 -14.61 -6.54 14.52
N THR A 497 -14.64 -7.64 15.27
CA THR A 497 -14.95 -7.64 16.70
C THR A 497 -14.02 -8.56 17.49
N TYR A 498 -13.70 -8.16 18.72
CA TYR A 498 -13.00 -9.03 19.67
C TYR A 498 -13.92 -10.12 20.22
N THR A 499 -13.42 -11.35 20.31
CA THR A 499 -14.20 -12.50 20.77
C THR A 499 -13.69 -13.16 22.04
N ASP A 500 -12.58 -12.66 22.60
CA ASP A 500 -11.89 -13.23 23.76
C ASP A 500 -12.45 -12.80 25.13
N GLY A 501 -13.40 -11.86 25.15
CA GLY A 501 -13.98 -11.32 26.38
C GLY A 501 -13.06 -10.41 27.19
N VAL A 502 -11.83 -10.18 26.75
CA VAL A 502 -10.86 -9.29 27.41
C VAL A 502 -11.31 -7.84 27.29
N ARG A 503 -11.08 -7.07 28.37
CA ARG A 503 -11.33 -5.63 28.41
C ARG A 503 -10.02 -4.95 28.82
N PRO A 504 -9.18 -4.49 27.88
CA PRO A 504 -7.96 -3.81 28.20
C PRO A 504 -8.22 -2.59 29.06
N LYS A 505 -7.35 -2.35 30.03
CA LYS A 505 -7.40 -1.16 30.89
C LYS A 505 -6.36 -0.17 30.40
N TYR A 506 -6.56 1.09 30.73
CA TYR A 506 -5.55 2.13 30.59
C TYR A 506 -5.52 2.99 31.84
N SER A 507 -4.39 3.62 32.08
CA SER A 507 -4.26 4.67 33.09
C SER A 507 -3.46 5.84 32.53
N VAL A 508 -3.79 7.03 33.00
CA VAL A 508 -3.05 8.26 32.69
C VAL A 508 -2.76 8.96 34.00
N LYS A 509 -1.49 9.28 34.25
CA LYS A 509 -1.05 10.00 35.47
C LYS A 509 -0.29 11.26 35.06
N VAL A 510 -0.38 12.30 35.91
CA VAL A 510 0.43 13.49 35.80
C VAL A 510 1.24 13.63 37.10
N ASN A 511 2.57 13.52 36.96
CA ASN A 511 3.49 13.54 38.10
C ASN A 511 3.12 12.51 39.19
N GLY A 512 2.67 11.32 38.79
CA GLY A 512 2.25 10.23 39.66
C GLY A 512 0.78 10.26 40.08
N GLU A 513 0.05 11.35 39.87
CA GLU A 513 -1.38 11.49 40.24
C GLU A 513 -2.28 11.06 39.08
N GLU A 514 -3.25 10.21 39.37
CA GLU A 514 -4.18 9.69 38.37
C GLU A 514 -5.11 10.79 37.84
N VAL A 515 -5.21 10.87 36.50
CA VAL A 515 -6.15 11.77 35.80
C VAL A 515 -7.42 11.03 35.48
N LYS A 516 -8.55 11.50 36.01
CA LYS A 516 -9.89 11.02 35.72
C LYS A 516 -10.59 12.05 34.83
N SER A 517 -10.83 11.73 33.58
CA SER A 517 -11.55 12.57 32.64
C SER A 517 -12.25 11.69 31.62
N ASP A 518 -13.45 12.09 31.22
CA ASP A 518 -14.20 11.42 30.19
C ASP A 518 -13.52 11.61 28.83
N LEU A 519 -13.57 10.56 27.99
CA LEU A 519 -13.02 10.64 26.64
C LEU A 519 -13.92 11.49 25.74
N GLN A 520 -13.35 12.49 25.13
CA GLN A 520 -13.99 13.29 24.09
C GLN A 520 -13.40 12.96 22.74
N LYS A 521 -14.20 12.44 21.80
CA LYS A 521 -13.73 12.03 20.47
C LYS A 521 -12.53 11.05 20.51
N GLY A 522 -12.46 10.22 21.57
CA GLY A 522 -11.40 9.25 21.81
C GLY A 522 -10.11 9.80 22.40
N TYR A 523 -10.12 11.03 22.89
CA TYR A 523 -9.00 11.68 23.59
C TYR A 523 -9.32 11.91 25.05
N LEU A 524 -8.32 11.65 25.93
CA LEU A 524 -8.30 12.12 27.30
C LEU A 524 -7.62 13.50 27.33
N THR A 525 -8.31 14.52 27.87
CA THR A 525 -7.85 15.90 27.84
C THR A 525 -7.29 16.31 29.21
N ILE A 526 -6.07 16.86 29.23
CA ILE A 526 -5.37 17.36 30.42
C ILE A 526 -5.06 18.84 30.21
N ASP A 527 -5.92 19.73 30.68
CA ASP A 527 -5.70 21.18 30.59
C ASP A 527 -5.12 21.73 31.92
N ARG A 528 -3.89 22.23 31.84
CA ARG A 528 -3.21 22.81 33.01
C ARG A 528 -2.08 23.78 32.63
N LYS A 529 -1.59 24.53 33.59
CA LYS A 529 -0.35 25.31 33.47
C LYS A 529 0.84 24.36 33.65
N TRP A 530 1.45 23.95 32.54
CA TRP A 530 2.59 23.03 32.55
C TRP A 530 3.88 23.71 33.01
N LYS A 531 4.68 22.98 33.76
CA LYS A 531 6.04 23.38 34.19
C LYS A 531 7.08 22.49 33.52
N LYS A 532 8.31 23.00 33.40
CA LYS A 532 9.45 22.17 33.00
C LYS A 532 9.61 21.00 33.97
N GLY A 533 9.73 19.79 33.46
CA GLY A 533 9.87 18.55 34.21
C GLY A 533 8.55 17.85 34.55
N ASP A 534 7.38 18.48 34.31
CA ASP A 534 6.10 17.78 34.43
C ASP A 534 6.07 16.56 33.47
N LYS A 535 5.53 15.44 33.95
CA LYS A 535 5.42 14.19 33.20
C LYS A 535 3.97 13.74 33.11
N VAL A 536 3.61 13.23 31.95
CA VAL A 536 2.38 12.45 31.73
C VAL A 536 2.80 11.01 31.49
N GLU A 537 2.35 10.11 32.36
CA GLU A 537 2.59 8.67 32.27
C GLU A 537 1.32 7.99 31.79
N VAL A 538 1.41 7.28 30.69
CA VAL A 538 0.30 6.54 30.08
C VAL A 538 0.64 5.07 30.08
N HIS A 539 -0.31 4.24 30.49
CA HIS A 539 -0.20 2.79 30.42
C HIS A 539 -1.40 2.21 29.69
N PHE A 540 -1.14 1.28 28.75
CA PHE A 540 -2.15 0.48 28.04
C PHE A 540 -1.89 -1.01 28.27
N ASP A 541 -2.90 -1.75 28.70
CA ASP A 541 -2.83 -3.22 28.75
C ASP A 541 -2.70 -3.77 27.33
N MET A 542 -1.56 -4.39 27.00
CA MET A 542 -1.31 -5.00 25.70
C MET A 542 -1.54 -6.52 25.72
N ASN A 543 -2.77 -6.94 25.92
CA ASN A 543 -3.17 -8.35 25.83
C ASN A 543 -3.11 -8.84 24.38
N VAL A 544 -2.82 -10.12 24.19
CA VAL A 544 -3.07 -10.79 22.91
C VAL A 544 -4.58 -10.97 22.76
N ARG A 545 -5.11 -10.59 21.60
CA ARG A 545 -6.55 -10.53 21.33
C ARG A 545 -6.92 -11.40 20.14
N THR A 546 -8.08 -12.01 20.22
CA THR A 546 -8.69 -12.79 19.13
C THR A 546 -9.77 -11.97 18.46
N VAL A 547 -9.68 -11.83 17.14
CA VAL A 547 -10.59 -11.03 16.31
C VAL A 547 -11.37 -11.94 15.36
N ARG A 548 -12.65 -11.64 15.18
CA ARG A 548 -13.52 -12.25 14.16
C ARG A 548 -14.03 -11.17 13.21
N ALA A 549 -14.13 -11.52 11.93
CA ALA A 549 -14.77 -10.67 10.94
C ALA A 549 -16.31 -10.74 11.04
N ASN A 550 -16.98 -9.72 10.52
CA ASN A 550 -18.42 -9.71 10.30
C ASN A 550 -18.81 -10.93 9.44
N GLY A 551 -19.91 -11.62 9.78
CA GLY A 551 -20.34 -12.82 9.08
C GLY A 551 -20.65 -12.66 7.58
N LYS A 552 -20.71 -11.43 7.08
CA LYS A 552 -20.83 -11.12 5.65
C LYS A 552 -19.51 -11.26 4.89
N VAL A 553 -18.37 -11.26 5.59
CA VAL A 553 -17.05 -11.52 5.00
C VAL A 553 -16.87 -13.02 4.84
N GLU A 554 -17.14 -13.51 3.67
CA GLU A 554 -17.17 -14.95 3.36
C GLU A 554 -15.82 -15.64 3.54
N ALA A 555 -14.75 -14.95 3.13
CA ALA A 555 -13.39 -15.47 3.21
C ALA A 555 -12.90 -15.75 4.64
N ASP A 556 -13.50 -15.10 5.64
CA ASP A 556 -13.07 -15.18 7.03
C ASP A 556 -14.05 -15.97 7.93
N ARG A 557 -15.08 -16.59 7.34
CA ARG A 557 -16.01 -17.44 8.10
C ARG A 557 -15.29 -18.62 8.74
N GLY A 558 -15.54 -18.86 10.04
CA GLY A 558 -14.90 -19.94 10.79
C GLY A 558 -13.40 -19.71 11.02
N ARG A 559 -12.93 -18.47 10.92
CA ARG A 559 -11.54 -18.07 11.12
C ARG A 559 -11.43 -16.95 12.16
N VAL A 560 -10.24 -16.81 12.72
CA VAL A 560 -9.88 -15.75 13.66
C VAL A 560 -8.52 -15.13 13.25
N SER A 561 -8.37 -13.85 13.49
CA SER A 561 -7.07 -13.18 13.42
C SER A 561 -6.58 -12.87 14.82
N ILE A 562 -5.26 -12.80 14.99
CA ILE A 562 -4.62 -12.53 16.28
C ILE A 562 -3.92 -11.17 16.20
N GLU A 563 -4.14 -10.34 17.22
CA GLU A 563 -3.45 -9.05 17.33
C GLU A 563 -2.99 -8.76 18.74
N ARG A 564 -2.00 -7.89 18.88
CA ARG A 564 -1.50 -7.37 20.16
C ARG A 564 -1.13 -5.90 20.01
N GLY A 565 -1.83 -5.05 20.74
CA GLY A 565 -1.73 -3.59 20.52
C GLY A 565 -2.13 -3.24 19.09
N PRO A 566 -1.34 -2.42 18.35
CA PRO A 566 -1.62 -2.06 16.96
C PRO A 566 -1.20 -3.12 15.95
N ILE A 567 -0.51 -4.19 16.37
CA ILE A 567 0.11 -5.18 15.49
C ILE A 567 -0.82 -6.36 15.24
N VAL A 568 -1.05 -6.67 13.98
CA VAL A 568 -1.67 -7.91 13.50
C VAL A 568 -0.57 -8.97 13.32
N TYR A 569 -0.86 -10.21 13.68
CA TYR A 569 0.06 -11.33 13.61
C TYR A 569 -0.33 -12.31 12.50
N CYS A 570 0.65 -13.03 11.99
CA CYS A 570 0.44 -14.14 11.04
C CYS A 570 1.28 -15.35 11.43
N ALA A 571 0.81 -16.53 11.06
CA ALA A 571 1.61 -17.74 11.08
C ALA A 571 2.43 -17.84 9.79
N GLU A 572 3.73 -18.13 9.89
CA GLU A 572 4.63 -18.27 8.74
C GLU A 572 5.42 -19.58 8.84
N TRP A 573 5.69 -20.21 7.71
CA TRP A 573 6.36 -21.51 7.59
C TRP A 573 7.72 -21.63 8.32
N PRO A 574 8.62 -20.60 8.40
CA PRO A 574 9.92 -20.79 9.02
C PRO A 574 9.87 -20.95 10.55
N ASP A 575 8.77 -20.61 11.18
CA ASP A 575 8.56 -20.69 12.62
C ASP A 575 7.79 -21.95 13.03
N ASN A 576 7.30 -22.74 12.04
CA ASN A 576 6.41 -23.87 12.24
C ASN A 576 6.88 -25.03 11.35
N ASP A 577 7.04 -26.24 11.92
CA ASP A 577 7.47 -27.47 11.24
C ASP A 577 6.32 -28.23 10.57
N PHE A 578 5.18 -27.56 10.34
CA PHE A 578 3.96 -28.08 9.73
C PHE A 578 3.36 -27.06 8.76
N ASP A 579 2.39 -27.48 7.96
CA ASP A 579 1.65 -26.56 7.07
C ASP A 579 0.73 -25.65 7.87
N VAL A 580 1.04 -24.35 7.90
CA VAL A 580 0.28 -23.34 8.63
C VAL A 580 -1.14 -23.13 8.08
N LEU A 581 -1.41 -23.56 6.84
CA LEU A 581 -2.75 -23.48 6.23
C LEU A 581 -3.67 -24.61 6.71
N SER A 582 -3.11 -25.70 7.27
CA SER A 582 -3.87 -26.81 7.84
C SER A 582 -4.23 -26.63 9.32
N VAL A 583 -3.85 -25.49 9.91
CA VAL A 583 -4.06 -25.19 11.33
C VAL A 583 -5.54 -25.10 11.68
N LEU A 584 -5.90 -25.70 12.82
CA LEU A 584 -7.15 -25.50 13.52
C LEU A 584 -6.86 -24.91 14.91
N MET A 585 -7.22 -23.66 15.10
CA MET A 585 -7.08 -22.96 16.37
C MET A 585 -8.02 -23.49 17.43
N ASN A 586 -7.56 -23.57 18.68
CA ASN A 586 -8.42 -23.82 19.81
C ASN A 586 -9.49 -22.72 19.94
N ARG A 587 -10.70 -23.09 20.38
CA ARG A 587 -11.79 -22.10 20.58
C ARG A 587 -11.49 -21.08 21.68
N THR A 588 -10.70 -21.46 22.68
CA THR A 588 -10.25 -20.62 23.80
C THR A 588 -8.71 -20.70 23.91
N PRO A 589 -7.97 -20.08 22.99
CA PRO A 589 -6.52 -20.20 22.95
C PRO A 589 -5.89 -19.49 24.16
N LYS A 590 -4.82 -20.08 24.70
CA LYS A 590 -3.95 -19.43 25.68
C LYS A 590 -2.69 -18.99 24.96
N PHE A 591 -2.33 -17.74 25.10
CA PHE A 591 -1.21 -17.15 24.41
C PHE A 591 -0.01 -16.90 25.33
N GLU A 592 1.18 -17.15 24.82
CA GLU A 592 2.46 -16.76 25.39
C GLU A 592 3.11 -15.72 24.47
N VAL A 593 3.63 -14.63 25.01
CA VAL A 593 4.39 -13.62 24.28
C VAL A 593 5.88 -13.86 24.56
N VAL A 594 6.67 -14.07 23.50
CA VAL A 594 8.10 -14.34 23.57
C VAL A 594 8.88 -13.26 22.87
N GLU A 595 9.69 -12.52 23.59
CA GLU A 595 10.56 -11.50 23.01
C GLU A 595 11.71 -12.14 22.23
N LYS A 596 11.96 -11.64 21.01
CA LYS A 596 13.01 -12.09 20.09
C LYS A 596 13.81 -10.90 19.58
N PRO A 597 14.72 -10.33 20.39
CA PRO A 597 15.47 -9.14 20.04
C PRO A 597 16.38 -9.31 18.81
N ASP A 598 16.86 -10.54 18.56
CA ASP A 598 17.78 -10.84 17.46
C ASP A 598 17.07 -11.35 16.20
N LEU A 599 15.74 -11.55 16.24
CA LEU A 599 14.96 -12.02 15.10
C LEU A 599 14.27 -10.84 14.40
N LEU A 600 14.42 -10.74 13.07
CA LEU A 600 13.70 -9.77 12.22
C LEU A 600 13.76 -8.33 12.77
N TYR A 601 14.94 -7.90 13.20
CA TYR A 601 15.24 -6.59 13.80
C TYR A 601 14.56 -6.33 15.16
N GLY A 602 14.22 -7.39 15.87
CA GLY A 602 13.58 -7.34 17.18
C GLY A 602 12.06 -7.37 17.07
N ILE A 603 11.47 -8.52 17.40
CA ILE A 603 10.02 -8.74 17.40
C ILE A 603 9.57 -9.45 18.67
N ASN A 604 8.29 -9.37 18.96
CA ASN A 604 7.63 -10.29 19.88
C ASN A 604 6.91 -11.36 19.07
N GLN A 605 7.22 -12.64 19.33
CA GLN A 605 6.44 -13.77 18.83
C GLN A 605 5.26 -14.04 19.77
N ILE A 606 4.18 -14.60 19.20
CA ILE A 606 3.05 -15.14 19.97
C ILE A 606 3.01 -16.64 19.75
N LYS A 607 2.91 -17.40 20.84
CA LYS A 607 2.79 -18.85 20.81
C LYS A 607 1.47 -19.30 21.43
N THR A 608 0.89 -20.38 20.87
CA THR A 608 -0.31 -21.02 21.41
C THR A 608 -0.35 -22.49 21.00
N GLN A 609 -1.11 -23.31 21.74
CA GLN A 609 -1.41 -24.67 21.31
C GLN A 609 -2.51 -24.64 20.25
N ALA A 610 -2.32 -25.39 19.18
CA ALA A 610 -3.24 -25.55 18.06
C ALA A 610 -3.12 -26.98 17.52
N GLN A 611 -4.02 -27.36 16.61
CA GLN A 611 -3.94 -28.61 15.89
C GLN A 611 -3.66 -28.35 14.41
N THR A 612 -3.12 -29.33 13.71
CA THR A 612 -3.17 -29.41 12.24
C THR A 612 -4.09 -30.54 11.84
N LEU A 613 -4.73 -30.39 10.69
CA LEU A 613 -5.58 -31.43 10.13
C LEU A 613 -4.92 -32.01 8.88
N GLU A 614 -4.90 -33.35 8.78
CA GLU A 614 -4.40 -34.09 7.60
C GLU A 614 -5.28 -35.30 7.32
N TYR A 615 -5.28 -35.78 6.07
CA TYR A 615 -5.88 -37.06 5.74
C TYR A 615 -4.84 -38.18 5.89
N ASP A 616 -5.21 -39.26 6.64
CA ASP A 616 -4.38 -40.46 6.70
C ASP A 616 -4.53 -41.30 5.41
N GLU A 617 -3.71 -42.34 5.25
CA GLU A 617 -3.72 -43.22 4.08
C GLU A 617 -5.09 -43.86 3.78
N SER A 618 -5.98 -43.92 4.76
CA SER A 618 -7.35 -44.42 4.60
C SER A 618 -8.35 -43.34 4.22
N GLY A 619 -7.92 -42.08 4.07
CA GLY A 619 -8.76 -40.95 3.76
C GLY A 619 -9.51 -40.37 4.96
N ARG A 620 -9.18 -40.77 6.21
CA ARG A 620 -9.79 -40.21 7.41
C ARG A 620 -9.06 -38.94 7.83
N LEU A 621 -9.84 -37.92 8.24
CA LEU A 621 -9.30 -36.72 8.82
C LEU A 621 -8.72 -36.97 10.20
N VAL A 622 -7.45 -36.64 10.41
CA VAL A 622 -6.69 -36.81 11.66
C VAL A 622 -6.20 -35.47 12.13
N ALA A 623 -6.27 -35.22 13.43
CA ALA A 623 -5.72 -34.02 14.07
C ALA A 623 -4.41 -34.37 14.79
N LYS A 624 -3.41 -33.46 14.66
CA LYS A 624 -2.14 -33.51 15.39
C LYS A 624 -1.94 -32.25 16.20
N ASP A 625 -1.51 -32.40 17.46
CA ASP A 625 -1.24 -31.25 18.34
C ASP A 625 0.12 -30.63 18.04
N HIS A 626 0.14 -29.30 17.99
CA HIS A 626 1.33 -28.50 17.72
C HIS A 626 1.37 -27.23 18.57
N THR A 627 2.57 -26.67 18.71
CA THR A 627 2.75 -25.29 19.18
C THR A 627 2.82 -24.37 17.98
N LEU A 628 1.78 -23.61 17.74
CA LEU A 628 1.74 -22.59 16.70
C LEU A 628 2.51 -21.34 17.13
N THR A 629 3.45 -20.90 16.32
CA THR A 629 4.24 -19.67 16.50
C THR A 629 3.84 -18.64 15.44
N MET A 630 3.54 -17.41 15.88
CA MET A 630 3.12 -16.31 15.04
C MET A 630 4.08 -15.13 15.19
N ILE A 631 4.27 -14.39 14.10
CA ILE A 631 5.10 -13.18 14.02
C ILE A 631 4.26 -11.97 13.58
N PRO A 632 4.73 -10.73 13.78
CA PRO A 632 4.08 -9.55 13.21
C PRO A 632 3.92 -9.65 11.70
N TYR A 633 2.71 -9.36 11.19
CA TYR A 633 2.41 -9.45 9.76
C TYR A 633 3.38 -8.64 8.89
N TYR A 634 3.80 -7.45 9.28
CA TYR A 634 4.74 -6.65 8.48
C TYR A 634 6.10 -7.35 8.27
N ALA A 635 6.43 -8.34 9.10
CA ALA A 635 7.74 -9.00 9.11
C ALA A 635 7.77 -10.32 8.30
N TRP A 636 6.67 -10.76 7.69
CA TRP A 636 6.63 -11.98 6.91
C TRP A 636 7.42 -11.89 5.60
N ALA A 637 7.76 -13.04 5.00
CA ALA A 637 8.50 -13.18 3.74
C ALA A 637 9.91 -12.53 3.72
N HIS A 638 10.58 -12.49 4.87
CA HIS A 638 11.99 -12.10 4.95
C HIS A 638 12.94 -13.30 4.97
N ARG A 639 12.41 -14.51 5.16
CA ARG A 639 13.21 -15.75 5.33
C ARG A 639 12.92 -16.78 4.23
N GLY A 640 12.52 -16.34 3.07
CA GLY A 640 12.18 -17.15 1.90
C GLY A 640 10.70 -17.26 1.61
N ALA A 641 10.38 -18.00 0.55
CA ALA A 641 9.02 -18.27 0.10
C ALA A 641 8.41 -19.46 0.85
N GLY A 642 7.15 -19.35 1.24
CA GLY A 642 6.42 -20.43 1.90
C GLY A 642 5.04 -20.02 2.37
N ASN A 643 4.38 -20.91 3.08
CA ASN A 643 3.01 -20.69 3.54
C ASN A 643 2.93 -19.60 4.62
N MET A 644 1.89 -18.77 4.53
CA MET A 644 1.58 -17.75 5.52
C MET A 644 0.07 -17.56 5.64
N ALA A 645 -0.44 -17.33 6.86
CA ALA A 645 -1.84 -16.99 7.11
C ALA A 645 -2.00 -15.96 8.21
N VAL A 646 -2.82 -14.94 7.97
CA VAL A 646 -3.31 -13.96 8.96
C VAL A 646 -4.60 -14.46 9.61
N TRP A 647 -5.49 -15.02 8.83
CA TRP A 647 -6.77 -15.58 9.29
C TRP A 647 -6.63 -17.08 9.49
N LEU A 648 -6.68 -17.49 10.75
CA LEU A 648 -6.45 -18.88 11.18
C LEU A 648 -7.79 -19.56 11.45
N PRO A 649 -8.08 -20.71 10.83
CA PRO A 649 -9.29 -21.48 11.08
C PRO A 649 -9.49 -21.81 12.55
N ASN A 650 -10.72 -21.63 13.06
CA ASN A 650 -11.16 -22.12 14.37
C ASN A 650 -12.41 -23.00 14.26
N GLU A 651 -12.80 -23.35 13.03
CA GLU A 651 -13.80 -24.34 12.68
C GLU A 651 -13.23 -25.31 11.65
N VAL A 652 -13.50 -26.59 11.77
CA VAL A 652 -12.98 -27.64 10.87
C VAL A 652 -13.32 -27.34 9.40
N SER A 653 -14.51 -26.83 9.14
CA SER A 653 -14.98 -26.49 7.78
C SER A 653 -14.18 -25.36 7.09
N ALA A 654 -13.43 -24.57 7.84
CA ALA A 654 -12.61 -23.48 7.33
C ALA A 654 -11.13 -23.86 7.17
N THR A 655 -10.72 -25.07 7.62
CA THR A 655 -9.35 -25.56 7.48
C THR A 655 -9.07 -26.05 6.05
N ARG A 656 -7.80 -26.11 5.71
CA ARG A 656 -7.29 -26.83 4.53
C ARG A 656 -6.44 -28.00 5.01
N PRO A 657 -7.05 -29.18 5.27
CA PRO A 657 -6.29 -30.34 5.69
C PRO A 657 -5.23 -30.71 4.67
N VAL A 658 -4.07 -31.18 5.16
CA VAL A 658 -3.03 -31.69 4.28
C VAL A 658 -3.59 -32.88 3.50
N ALA A 659 -3.58 -32.78 2.17
CA ALA A 659 -4.10 -33.81 1.28
C ALA A 659 -3.20 -35.05 1.25
N ILE A 660 -3.78 -36.20 0.89
CA ILE A 660 -2.98 -37.42 0.60
C ILE A 660 -2.11 -37.09 -0.62
N PRO A 661 -0.77 -37.34 -0.55
CA PRO A 661 0.09 -37.04 -1.67
C PRO A 661 -0.30 -37.84 -2.92
N THR A 662 -0.67 -37.14 -3.98
CA THR A 662 -1.02 -37.72 -5.31
C THR A 662 0.26 -38.09 -6.10
N LEU A 663 0.08 -38.81 -7.22
CA LEU A 663 1.18 -39.05 -8.16
C LEU A 663 1.74 -37.71 -8.71
N ALA A 664 0.87 -36.75 -9.03
CA ALA A 664 1.25 -35.42 -9.49
C ALA A 664 2.10 -34.66 -8.44
N SER A 665 1.67 -34.64 -7.17
CA SER A 665 2.39 -33.92 -6.08
C SER A 665 3.76 -34.53 -5.77
N LYS A 666 3.97 -35.81 -6.05
CA LYS A 666 5.25 -36.52 -5.87
C LYS A 666 6.19 -36.38 -7.08
N SER A 667 5.73 -35.80 -8.17
CA SER A 667 6.44 -35.72 -9.44
C SER A 667 7.27 -34.45 -9.56
N LYS A 668 8.36 -34.55 -10.35
CA LYS A 668 9.11 -33.37 -10.74
C LYS A 668 8.38 -32.65 -11.87
N VAL A 669 8.07 -31.38 -11.66
CA VAL A 669 7.33 -30.55 -12.63
C VAL A 669 8.30 -29.78 -13.50
N ASP A 670 8.03 -29.70 -14.81
CA ASP A 670 8.66 -28.78 -15.75
C ASP A 670 7.61 -28.20 -16.71
N ALA A 671 7.87 -27.00 -17.25
CA ALA A 671 6.92 -26.30 -18.11
C ALA A 671 7.64 -25.41 -19.15
N SER A 672 6.97 -25.16 -20.28
CA SER A 672 7.43 -24.24 -21.32
C SER A 672 7.50 -22.78 -20.84
N HIS A 673 6.68 -22.41 -19.87
CA HIS A 673 6.66 -21.09 -19.24
C HIS A 673 6.82 -21.22 -17.73
N LYS A 674 7.98 -20.81 -17.21
CA LYS A 674 8.30 -20.94 -15.78
C LYS A 674 7.89 -19.69 -15.03
N VAL A 675 6.78 -19.78 -14.31
CA VAL A 675 6.29 -18.76 -13.38
C VAL A 675 6.31 -19.29 -11.94
N LYS A 676 6.30 -18.40 -10.97
CA LYS A 676 6.41 -18.76 -9.54
C LYS A 676 5.27 -19.67 -9.04
N SER A 677 4.10 -19.60 -9.68
CA SER A 677 2.93 -20.41 -9.33
C SER A 677 2.91 -21.81 -9.98
N LEU A 678 4.02 -22.27 -10.56
CA LEU A 678 4.05 -23.60 -11.22
C LEU A 678 3.69 -24.75 -10.27
N SER A 679 3.98 -24.64 -8.97
CA SER A 679 3.61 -25.63 -7.96
C SER A 679 2.11 -25.76 -7.71
N SER A 680 1.29 -24.79 -8.12
CA SER A 680 -0.16 -24.83 -7.91
C SER A 680 -0.87 -25.94 -8.70
N ILE A 681 -0.24 -26.45 -9.77
CA ILE A 681 -0.86 -27.45 -10.63
C ILE A 681 -0.94 -28.87 -10.03
N SER A 682 -0.31 -29.08 -8.88
CA SER A 682 -0.23 -30.36 -8.20
C SER A 682 -0.35 -30.24 -6.68
N ASP A 683 -0.96 -29.16 -6.20
CA ASP A 683 -1.15 -28.88 -4.76
C ASP A 683 -2.40 -29.55 -4.16
N GLY A 684 -3.22 -30.20 -4.99
CA GLY A 684 -4.43 -30.91 -4.61
C GLY A 684 -5.62 -29.99 -4.34
N LEU A 685 -5.53 -28.71 -4.67
CA LEU A 685 -6.61 -27.74 -4.48
C LEU A 685 -7.53 -27.68 -5.69
N VAL A 686 -8.79 -28.05 -5.48
CA VAL A 686 -9.83 -28.02 -6.52
C VAL A 686 -10.56 -26.68 -6.48
N PRO A 687 -10.67 -25.95 -7.61
CA PRO A 687 -11.36 -24.67 -7.65
C PRO A 687 -12.87 -24.82 -7.47
N LYS A 688 -13.53 -23.78 -6.94
CA LYS A 688 -15.00 -23.69 -6.84
C LYS A 688 -15.65 -23.35 -8.17
N ASP A 689 -14.95 -22.58 -8.97
CA ASP A 689 -15.35 -22.12 -10.30
C ASP A 689 -14.11 -21.80 -11.15
N GLU A 690 -14.29 -21.37 -12.40
CA GLU A 690 -13.21 -21.07 -13.34
C GLU A 690 -12.36 -19.85 -12.96
N ASN A 691 -12.79 -19.04 -11.98
CA ASN A 691 -12.11 -17.84 -11.52
C ASN A 691 -12.01 -17.78 -9.98
N ASP A 692 -11.79 -18.93 -9.37
CA ASP A 692 -11.62 -19.02 -7.91
C ASP A 692 -10.34 -18.31 -7.46
N ARG A 693 -10.50 -17.15 -6.87
CA ARG A 693 -9.40 -16.32 -6.37
C ARG A 693 -8.92 -16.70 -4.96
N THR A 694 -9.48 -17.77 -4.38
CA THR A 694 -9.12 -18.23 -3.03
C THR A 694 -8.01 -19.28 -3.04
N ILE A 695 -7.60 -19.78 -4.21
CA ILE A 695 -6.50 -20.72 -4.40
C ILE A 695 -5.54 -20.24 -5.50
N PRO A 696 -4.27 -20.66 -5.49
CA PRO A 696 -3.31 -20.30 -6.52
C PRO A 696 -3.64 -20.99 -7.84
N TYR A 697 -3.15 -20.43 -8.94
CA TYR A 697 -3.27 -20.98 -10.29
C TYR A 697 -2.01 -20.73 -11.09
N TYR A 698 -1.79 -21.57 -12.10
CA TYR A 698 -0.74 -21.43 -13.10
C TYR A 698 -1.30 -20.84 -14.39
N HIS A 699 -0.49 -20.07 -15.15
CA HIS A 699 -0.88 -19.51 -16.46
C HIS A 699 0.31 -19.41 -17.41
N TRP A 700 0.02 -19.40 -18.72
CA TRP A 700 1.02 -19.16 -19.77
C TRP A 700 1.07 -17.70 -20.26
N TRP A 701 0.27 -16.80 -19.69
CA TRP A 701 0.27 -15.40 -20.12
C TRP A 701 1.69 -14.79 -20.07
N PRO A 702 2.17 -14.06 -21.15
CA PRO A 702 1.44 -13.62 -22.35
C PRO A 702 1.73 -14.48 -23.63
N LYS A 703 1.50 -15.79 -23.58
CA LYS A 703 1.79 -16.74 -24.69
C LYS A 703 0.58 -16.97 -25.60
N GLU A 704 0.08 -15.92 -26.25
CA GLU A 704 -1.09 -15.97 -27.11
C GLU A 704 -0.83 -16.73 -28.44
N GLY A 705 -1.77 -17.57 -28.87
CA GLY A 705 -1.73 -18.28 -30.15
C GLY A 705 -0.63 -19.33 -30.29
N THR A 706 0.13 -19.61 -29.21
CA THR A 706 1.22 -20.59 -29.21
C THR A 706 0.76 -21.97 -28.75
N THR A 707 1.64 -22.97 -28.90
CA THR A 707 1.48 -24.28 -28.27
C THR A 707 2.46 -24.40 -27.12
N GLU A 708 1.94 -24.61 -25.94
CA GLU A 708 2.68 -24.63 -24.66
C GLU A 708 2.52 -26.01 -24.00
N TRP A 709 3.35 -26.28 -22.97
CA TRP A 709 3.31 -27.58 -22.32
C TRP A 709 3.70 -27.51 -20.84
N ILE A 710 3.23 -28.53 -20.08
CA ILE A 710 3.68 -28.90 -18.74
C ILE A 710 4.00 -30.39 -18.74
N SER A 711 4.96 -30.83 -17.95
CA SER A 711 5.28 -32.25 -17.78
C SER A 711 5.50 -32.65 -16.34
N TYR A 712 5.13 -33.88 -16.01
CA TYR A 712 5.49 -34.57 -14.78
C TYR A 712 6.52 -35.65 -15.10
N GLU A 713 7.59 -35.69 -14.34
CA GLU A 713 8.54 -36.81 -14.27
C GLU A 713 8.30 -37.55 -12.95
N PHE A 714 7.84 -38.79 -13.06
CA PHE A 714 7.47 -39.63 -11.92
C PHE A 714 8.72 -40.15 -11.17
N PRO A 715 8.64 -40.36 -9.85
CA PRO A 715 9.75 -40.94 -9.09
C PRO A 715 10.21 -42.33 -9.61
N GLU A 716 9.25 -43.11 -10.10
CA GLU A 716 9.45 -44.45 -10.70
C GLU A 716 8.54 -44.64 -11.90
N GLU A 717 8.67 -45.75 -12.63
CA GLU A 717 7.78 -46.07 -13.73
C GLU A 717 6.38 -46.42 -13.21
N MET A 718 5.38 -45.69 -13.70
CA MET A 718 3.99 -45.82 -13.26
C MET A 718 3.10 -46.23 -14.44
N GLU A 719 2.06 -46.97 -14.15
CA GLU A 719 0.97 -47.22 -15.13
C GLU A 719 -0.11 -46.14 -14.90
N VAL A 720 -0.45 -45.41 -15.95
CA VAL A 720 -1.43 -44.33 -15.90
C VAL A 720 -2.45 -44.51 -17.00
N SER A 721 -3.73 -44.16 -16.76
CA SER A 721 -4.87 -44.39 -17.70
C SER A 721 -5.85 -43.21 -17.73
N SER A 722 -5.67 -42.19 -16.92
CA SER A 722 -6.51 -40.99 -16.96
C SER A 722 -5.77 -39.72 -16.57
N SER A 723 -6.31 -38.58 -17.06
CA SER A 723 -5.80 -37.26 -16.74
C SER A 723 -6.95 -36.28 -16.59
N THR A 724 -6.90 -35.45 -15.55
CA THR A 724 -7.93 -34.44 -15.23
C THR A 724 -7.30 -33.06 -15.10
N VAL A 725 -7.87 -32.06 -15.81
CA VAL A 725 -7.42 -30.66 -15.74
C VAL A 725 -8.56 -29.75 -15.30
N TYR A 726 -8.27 -28.81 -14.40
CA TYR A 726 -9.15 -27.72 -14.00
C TYR A 726 -8.66 -26.40 -14.60
N TRP A 727 -9.40 -25.88 -15.61
CA TRP A 727 -8.99 -24.70 -16.36
C TRP A 727 -9.29 -23.41 -15.61
N TYR A 728 -8.34 -22.45 -15.66
CA TYR A 728 -8.51 -21.09 -15.19
C TYR A 728 -8.97 -20.17 -16.33
N ASP A 729 -10.01 -19.36 -16.09
CA ASP A 729 -10.56 -18.37 -17.04
C ASP A 729 -10.99 -17.12 -16.26
N ASP A 730 -10.36 -15.99 -16.51
CA ASP A 730 -10.62 -14.71 -15.83
C ASP A 730 -11.46 -13.74 -16.68
N ALA A 731 -12.27 -14.26 -17.60
CA ALA A 731 -13.21 -13.45 -18.36
C ALA A 731 -14.14 -12.62 -17.43
N PRO A 732 -14.58 -11.41 -17.86
CA PRO A 732 -14.26 -10.75 -19.12
C PRO A 732 -12.97 -9.90 -19.10
N TRP A 733 -12.35 -9.70 -17.94
CA TRP A 733 -11.37 -8.63 -17.72
C TRP A 733 -9.91 -9.06 -17.86
N GLY A 734 -9.57 -10.30 -17.53
CA GLY A 734 -8.19 -10.79 -17.60
C GLY A 734 -7.81 -11.36 -18.96
N GLY A 735 -6.54 -11.78 -19.10
CA GLY A 735 -5.93 -12.30 -20.32
C GLY A 735 -5.97 -13.82 -20.47
N CYS A 736 -6.54 -14.55 -19.50
CA CYS A 736 -6.60 -16.01 -19.54
C CYS A 736 -7.99 -16.53 -19.94
N ARG A 737 -8.00 -17.55 -20.82
CA ARG A 737 -9.20 -18.26 -21.29
C ARG A 737 -8.94 -19.75 -21.30
N VAL A 738 -10.01 -20.55 -21.31
CA VAL A 738 -9.86 -21.98 -21.59
C VAL A 738 -9.13 -22.20 -22.93
N PRO A 739 -8.32 -23.26 -23.09
CA PRO A 739 -7.54 -23.47 -24.31
C PRO A 739 -8.41 -23.80 -25.53
N LYS A 740 -7.85 -23.64 -26.72
CA LYS A 740 -8.47 -24.18 -27.97
C LYS A 740 -8.55 -25.69 -27.93
N SER A 741 -7.49 -26.33 -27.50
CA SER A 741 -7.41 -27.80 -27.37
C SER A 741 -6.21 -28.18 -26.51
N TRP A 742 -6.22 -29.39 -26.01
CA TRP A 742 -5.10 -29.97 -25.27
C TRP A 742 -4.97 -31.46 -25.58
N LYS A 743 -3.78 -32.05 -25.29
CA LYS A 743 -3.48 -33.46 -25.47
C LYS A 743 -2.52 -33.96 -24.40
N ILE A 744 -2.60 -35.23 -24.07
CA ILE A 744 -1.65 -35.90 -23.17
C ILE A 744 -0.69 -36.74 -24.03
N TYR A 745 0.59 -36.66 -23.63
CA TYR A 745 1.68 -37.46 -24.14
C TYR A 745 2.34 -38.20 -23.02
N TYR A 746 2.93 -39.34 -23.30
CA TYR A 746 3.78 -40.10 -22.40
C TYR A 746 5.15 -40.35 -23.01
N LYS A 747 6.18 -40.57 -22.17
CA LYS A 747 7.48 -41.04 -22.65
C LYS A 747 7.44 -42.55 -22.90
N ASP A 748 7.65 -42.96 -24.16
CA ASP A 748 7.79 -44.36 -24.54
C ASP A 748 9.11 -45.00 -24.05
N ALA A 749 9.28 -46.31 -24.28
CA ALA A 749 10.50 -47.06 -23.84
C ALA A 749 11.81 -46.51 -24.50
N SER A 750 11.69 -45.78 -25.62
CA SER A 750 12.84 -45.13 -26.29
C SER A 750 13.10 -43.71 -25.78
N GLY A 751 12.28 -43.20 -24.87
CA GLY A 751 12.40 -41.87 -24.31
C GLY A 751 11.76 -40.75 -25.16
N ASN A 752 10.99 -41.09 -26.18
CA ASN A 752 10.30 -40.16 -27.06
C ASN A 752 8.87 -39.86 -26.53
N TRP A 753 8.37 -38.64 -26.78
CA TRP A 753 7.00 -38.29 -26.51
C TRP A 753 6.04 -38.87 -27.54
N ALA A 754 5.17 -39.76 -27.07
CA ALA A 754 4.10 -40.35 -27.89
C ALA A 754 2.73 -39.90 -27.34
N PRO A 755 1.74 -39.59 -28.20
CA PRO A 755 0.40 -39.25 -27.71
C PRO A 755 -0.27 -40.51 -27.12
N VAL A 756 -1.03 -40.33 -26.03
CA VAL A 756 -1.89 -41.41 -25.51
C VAL A 756 -3.03 -41.73 -26.48
N GLN A 757 -3.48 -42.98 -26.50
CA GLN A 757 -4.67 -43.37 -27.23
C GLN A 757 -5.89 -43.10 -26.35
N ASN A 758 -6.53 -41.92 -26.51
CA ASN A 758 -7.65 -41.51 -25.68
C ASN A 758 -8.92 -42.33 -26.01
N ILE A 759 -9.64 -42.68 -24.93
CA ILE A 759 -10.94 -43.39 -24.97
C ILE A 759 -12.06 -42.34 -24.93
N THR A 760 -11.92 -41.32 -24.11
CA THR A 760 -12.87 -40.20 -24.01
C THR A 760 -12.33 -38.94 -24.71
N ALA A 761 -13.20 -37.99 -25.02
CA ALA A 761 -12.84 -36.75 -25.70
C ALA A 761 -12.19 -35.73 -24.72
N TYR A 762 -11.24 -34.95 -25.23
CA TYR A 762 -10.68 -33.85 -24.53
C TYR A 762 -11.68 -32.69 -24.36
N GLY A 763 -12.05 -32.36 -23.16
CA GLY A 763 -12.98 -31.26 -22.81
C GLY A 763 -12.28 -29.94 -22.54
N VAL A 764 -13.02 -28.83 -22.67
CA VAL A 764 -12.56 -27.46 -22.29
C VAL A 764 -13.68 -26.73 -21.52
N GLN A 765 -14.36 -27.44 -20.63
CA GLN A 765 -15.47 -26.89 -19.84
C GLN A 765 -14.94 -25.98 -18.74
N LYS A 766 -15.60 -24.84 -18.54
CA LYS A 766 -15.32 -23.90 -17.47
C LYS A 766 -15.92 -24.39 -16.14
N GLY A 767 -15.21 -24.15 -15.04
CA GLY A 767 -15.69 -24.43 -13.69
C GLY A 767 -15.91 -25.92 -13.38
N ASN A 768 -15.49 -26.83 -14.27
CA ASN A 768 -15.66 -28.28 -14.11
C ASN A 768 -14.35 -29.02 -14.40
N PRO A 769 -14.16 -30.23 -13.82
CA PRO A 769 -13.03 -31.08 -14.20
C PRO A 769 -13.16 -31.53 -15.66
N ASN A 770 -12.06 -31.48 -16.38
CA ASN A 770 -11.95 -31.96 -17.75
C ASN A 770 -11.12 -33.26 -17.77
N THR A 771 -11.76 -34.39 -17.65
CA THR A 771 -11.09 -35.69 -17.58
C THR A 771 -11.03 -36.34 -18.96
N VAL A 772 -9.87 -36.90 -19.28
CA VAL A 772 -9.67 -37.80 -20.44
C VAL A 772 -9.19 -39.14 -19.91
N ASP A 773 -9.89 -40.19 -20.31
CA ASP A 773 -9.48 -41.58 -20.13
C ASP A 773 -8.77 -42.06 -21.41
N PHE A 774 -7.72 -42.87 -21.22
CA PHE A 774 -6.90 -43.39 -22.31
C PHE A 774 -6.45 -44.83 -22.00
N GLU A 775 -6.02 -45.55 -23.05
CA GLU A 775 -5.45 -46.88 -22.88
C GLU A 775 -4.28 -46.83 -21.93
N PRO A 776 -4.20 -47.73 -20.93
CA PRO A 776 -3.16 -47.70 -19.89
C PRO A 776 -1.75 -47.71 -20.53
N VAL A 777 -0.89 -46.82 -20.06
CA VAL A 777 0.51 -46.72 -20.49
C VAL A 777 1.45 -46.80 -19.30
N LYS A 778 2.51 -47.60 -19.41
CA LYS A 778 3.63 -47.59 -18.43
C LYS A 778 4.68 -46.59 -18.86
N THR A 779 4.96 -45.63 -17.97
CA THR A 779 5.84 -44.52 -18.29
C THR A 779 6.48 -43.92 -17.08
N LYS A 780 7.62 -43.22 -17.26
CA LYS A 780 8.27 -42.37 -16.26
C LYS A 780 7.89 -40.91 -16.35
N ALA A 781 7.19 -40.50 -17.40
CA ALA A 781 6.80 -39.10 -17.54
C ALA A 781 5.60 -38.92 -18.45
N VAL A 782 4.77 -37.94 -18.10
CA VAL A 782 3.64 -37.47 -18.92
C VAL A 782 3.79 -35.99 -19.23
N LYS A 783 3.20 -35.56 -20.36
CA LYS A 783 3.19 -34.14 -20.80
C LYS A 783 1.77 -33.75 -21.19
N LEU A 784 1.32 -32.66 -20.64
CA LEU A 784 0.14 -31.91 -21.04
C LEU A 784 0.58 -30.89 -22.10
N GLU A 785 0.09 -30.98 -23.32
CA GLU A 785 0.33 -30.00 -24.37
C GLU A 785 -0.96 -29.23 -24.65
N VAL A 786 -0.85 -27.89 -24.70
CA VAL A 786 -1.99 -26.96 -24.70
C VAL A 786 -1.87 -25.99 -25.87
N VAL A 787 -2.88 -25.90 -26.71
CA VAL A 787 -2.97 -24.93 -27.82
C VAL A 787 -3.69 -23.69 -27.29
N GLN A 788 -2.97 -22.56 -27.22
CA GLN A 788 -3.47 -21.30 -26.68
C GLN A 788 -4.52 -20.66 -27.60
N PRO A 789 -5.48 -19.87 -27.09
CA PRO A 789 -6.35 -19.02 -27.88
C PRO A 789 -5.56 -17.97 -28.69
N ASP A 790 -6.11 -17.46 -29.80
CA ASP A 790 -5.38 -16.53 -30.69
C ASP A 790 -5.04 -15.19 -30.06
N LYS A 791 -5.86 -14.72 -29.13
CA LYS A 791 -5.74 -13.38 -28.47
C LYS A 791 -5.70 -13.46 -26.95
N ASN A 792 -5.50 -14.64 -26.42
CA ASN A 792 -5.46 -14.88 -24.98
C ASN A 792 -4.47 -16.01 -24.68
N SER A 793 -4.06 -16.10 -23.45
CA SER A 793 -3.34 -17.28 -22.92
C SER A 793 -4.30 -18.16 -22.15
N SER A 794 -3.87 -19.38 -21.83
CA SER A 794 -4.61 -20.26 -20.92
C SER A 794 -3.96 -20.32 -19.54
N GLY A 795 -4.70 -20.84 -18.58
CA GLY A 795 -4.24 -21.16 -17.25
C GLY A 795 -4.98 -22.39 -16.70
N LEU A 796 -4.47 -22.95 -15.64
CA LEU A 796 -5.07 -24.06 -14.91
C LEU A 796 -4.80 -23.98 -13.41
N TYR A 797 -5.69 -24.58 -12.64
CA TYR A 797 -5.54 -24.72 -11.19
C TYR A 797 -4.81 -26.00 -10.83
N GLU A 798 -5.31 -27.12 -11.30
CA GLU A 798 -4.81 -28.45 -10.96
C GLU A 798 -4.73 -29.34 -12.20
N TRP A 799 -3.70 -30.18 -12.26
CA TRP A 799 -3.54 -31.24 -13.25
C TRP A 799 -3.25 -32.57 -12.55
N GLU A 800 -4.26 -33.42 -12.49
CA GLU A 800 -4.15 -34.77 -11.94
C GLU A 800 -3.83 -35.80 -13.03
N VAL A 801 -3.12 -36.86 -12.62
CA VAL A 801 -2.83 -38.06 -13.44
C VAL A 801 -3.04 -39.29 -12.59
N LYS A 802 -3.79 -40.26 -13.09
CA LYS A 802 -4.11 -41.50 -12.39
C LYS A 802 -3.87 -42.72 -13.28
#